data_20ec57d63ab475e4ba9c1ab5cdfe91c6
#
_entry.id   20ec57d63ab475e4ba9c1ab5cdfe91c6
#
_cell.length_a   1.000
_cell.length_b   1.000
_cell.length_c   1.000
_cell.angle_alpha   90.00
_cell.angle_beta   90.00
_cell.angle_gamma   90.00
#
_symmetry.space_group_name_H-M   'P 1'
#
loop_
_entity.id
_entity.type
_entity.pdbx_description
1 polymer ?
#
loop_
_entity_poly.entity_id
_entity_poly.type
_entity_poly.pdbx_seq_one_letter_code
_entity_poly.pdbx_strand_id
1 'polypeptide(L)'
;YFGRFGVICAVRVVKCRGLRMGLFSCVVFLNVKVIMVSGLLKKIFGSRNQRLLKIYRKSVKKINQLESQMQALSDEQLAAKTAEFKQRYQDGATLESLLVEAYAVVREASNRVLKMRHFDVQLIGGMVLHEGKIAEMRTGEGKTLMSTLSVYLNALTGKGVHVVTVNDYLAKRDAVDMGVLYHFLGLSVGVNLSGMERDEKIAAYRADVTYGTNNEFGFDYLRDNLVYHHSERVQRPLHYAIVDEVDSILIDEARTPLIISGPADDNTELYQKLNTVPAQLTAQTVEPTPDNPEPEGDFWVDEKAKQIHLSEAGHEKVEAILTQMGLLPEGASLYDTANITLVHFLFAALRAHKLYTKDKEYVVQNDEVVIVDEFTGRLMAGRRWSDGLHQAVEAKEGVTVQSESVTMASITFQNYFRMYEKLAGMTGTADTEAYEFQQIYGLETVVIPTNKPILRQDKQDLIYRSAEEKFEAVIEDIKDCVQRGQPALVGTASIETSEYLSNLLKKANIQHSVLNAKQHEREAQIIAQAGRPGTITIATNMAGRGTDIVLGGNVKKQAEYVMADANLSDEEKTRQVQALHDEWQSLHDQVIAAGGLHIIGTERHESRRIDNQLRGRGGRQGDPGSSRFYLSMDDSLLRIFAGERLKAMMSRLK
;
A
#
# COMPACT_ATOMS: atom_id res chain seq x y z
N TYR A 1 -24.08 -11.01 -28.44
CA TYR A 1 -23.97 -11.66 -29.76
C TYR A 1 -22.53 -12.11 -29.96
N PHE A 2 -22.26 -13.37 -29.66
CA PHE A 2 -21.00 -14.03 -29.99
C PHE A 2 -21.12 -14.64 -31.40
N GLY A 3 -20.38 -14.09 -32.36
CA GLY A 3 -20.18 -14.67 -33.67
C GLY A 3 -18.98 -15.62 -33.67
N ARG A 4 -19.24 -16.90 -33.86
CA ARG A 4 -18.27 -17.97 -34.10
C ARG A 4 -17.43 -17.65 -35.36
N PHE A 5 -16.13 -17.53 -35.19
CA PHE A 5 -15.18 -17.81 -36.29
C PHE A 5 -14.35 -19.03 -35.92
N GLY A 6 -14.83 -20.17 -36.35
CA GLY A 6 -14.05 -21.39 -36.39
C GLY A 6 -13.12 -21.39 -37.57
N VAL A 7 -11.82 -21.25 -37.36
CA VAL A 7 -10.81 -21.53 -38.38
C VAL A 7 -10.47 -23.01 -38.27
N ILE A 8 -11.00 -23.79 -39.22
CA ILE A 8 -10.59 -25.19 -39.44
C ILE A 8 -9.23 -25.15 -40.10
N CYS A 9 -8.16 -25.42 -39.35
CA CYS A 9 -6.85 -25.72 -39.93
C CYS A 9 -6.76 -27.22 -40.15
N ALA A 10 -6.92 -27.62 -41.42
CA ALA A 10 -6.63 -28.96 -41.88
C ALA A 10 -5.10 -29.22 -41.81
N VAL A 11 -4.66 -29.99 -40.88
CA VAL A 11 -3.27 -30.44 -40.76
C VAL A 11 -3.11 -31.67 -41.69
N ARG A 12 -2.44 -31.49 -42.85
CA ARG A 12 -1.95 -32.59 -43.69
C ARG A 12 -0.73 -33.22 -42.98
N VAL A 13 -0.92 -34.40 -42.39
CA VAL A 13 0.19 -35.17 -41.83
C VAL A 13 1.02 -35.76 -42.95
N VAL A 14 2.24 -35.24 -43.15
CA VAL A 14 3.24 -35.87 -44.00
C VAL A 14 4.01 -36.86 -43.10
N LYS A 15 3.87 -38.15 -43.41
CA LYS A 15 4.63 -39.22 -42.83
C LYS A 15 6.09 -39.14 -43.28
N CYS A 16 7.00 -38.64 -42.44
CA CYS A 16 8.42 -38.89 -42.59
C CYS A 16 8.86 -39.99 -41.61
N ARG A 17 9.31 -41.11 -42.18
CA ARG A 17 9.98 -42.19 -41.45
C ARG A 17 11.39 -41.73 -41.03
N GLY A 18 11.67 -41.84 -39.74
CA GLY A 18 13.01 -41.84 -39.18
C GLY A 18 13.46 -40.48 -38.64
N LEU A 19 13.21 -40.22 -37.35
CA LEU A 19 14.08 -39.59 -36.38
C LEU A 19 13.23 -39.19 -35.14
N ARG A 20 13.53 -39.75 -33.99
CA ARG A 20 12.97 -39.35 -32.71
C ARG A 20 13.59 -38.00 -32.26
N MET A 21 13.18 -36.92 -32.87
CA MET A 21 13.43 -35.55 -32.43
C MET A 21 12.34 -34.65 -33.05
N GLY A 22 11.13 -34.62 -32.48
CA GLY A 22 10.06 -33.97 -33.24
C GLY A 22 9.03 -33.18 -32.46
N LEU A 23 8.75 -33.49 -31.21
CA LEU A 23 7.67 -32.79 -30.51
C LEU A 23 8.11 -31.48 -29.85
N PHE A 24 9.31 -31.40 -29.32
CA PHE A 24 9.82 -30.16 -28.68
C PHE A 24 10.13 -29.06 -29.74
N SER A 25 10.65 -29.43 -30.89
CA SER A 25 11.00 -28.45 -31.92
C SER A 25 9.79 -27.79 -32.59
N CYS A 26 8.68 -28.53 -32.81
CA CYS A 26 7.45 -27.96 -33.37
C CYS A 26 6.72 -26.99 -32.46
N VAL A 27 6.69 -27.26 -31.13
CA VAL A 27 6.04 -26.37 -30.16
C VAL A 27 6.84 -25.06 -30.02
N VAL A 28 8.18 -25.15 -30.02
CA VAL A 28 9.03 -23.96 -29.99
C VAL A 28 8.90 -23.11 -31.28
N PHE A 29 8.84 -23.72 -32.48
CA PHE A 29 8.66 -22.98 -33.72
C PHE A 29 7.27 -22.36 -33.86
N LEU A 30 6.19 -23.02 -33.38
CA LEU A 30 4.87 -22.40 -33.36
C LEU A 30 4.80 -21.20 -32.39
N ASN A 31 5.37 -21.35 -31.19
CA ASN A 31 5.43 -20.25 -30.22
C ASN A 31 6.26 -19.07 -30.74
N VAL A 32 7.39 -19.30 -31.40
CA VAL A 32 8.21 -18.22 -31.97
C VAL A 32 7.47 -17.51 -33.10
N LYS A 33 6.78 -18.22 -34.01
CA LYS A 33 5.97 -17.59 -35.09
C LYS A 33 4.77 -16.81 -34.54
N VAL A 34 4.09 -17.32 -33.49
CA VAL A 34 2.98 -16.59 -32.82
C VAL A 34 3.49 -15.34 -32.12
N ILE A 35 4.64 -15.41 -31.50
CA ILE A 35 5.28 -14.24 -30.85
C ILE A 35 5.74 -13.22 -31.90
N MET A 36 6.32 -13.62 -33.03
CA MET A 36 6.74 -12.71 -34.06
C MET A 36 5.52 -12.04 -34.76
N VAL A 37 4.46 -12.77 -35.04
CA VAL A 37 3.22 -12.22 -35.64
C VAL A 37 2.50 -11.29 -34.67
N SER A 38 2.45 -11.65 -33.39
CA SER A 38 1.89 -10.77 -32.34
C SER A 38 2.73 -9.50 -32.14
N GLY A 39 4.05 -9.59 -32.27
CA GLY A 39 4.95 -8.44 -32.23
C GLY A 39 4.76 -7.50 -33.42
N LEU A 40 4.54 -8.04 -34.64
CA LEU A 40 4.29 -7.26 -35.85
C LEU A 40 2.90 -6.58 -35.80
N LEU A 41 1.87 -7.29 -35.32
CA LEU A 41 0.54 -6.75 -35.11
C LEU A 41 0.54 -5.65 -34.03
N LYS A 42 1.30 -5.80 -32.94
CA LYS A 42 1.48 -4.72 -31.94
C LYS A 42 2.16 -3.49 -32.51
N LYS A 43 3.12 -3.64 -33.47
CA LYS A 43 3.76 -2.49 -34.15
C LYS A 43 2.80 -1.74 -35.06
N ILE A 44 1.88 -2.44 -35.71
CA ILE A 44 0.93 -1.84 -36.67
C ILE A 44 -0.29 -1.25 -35.97
N PHE A 45 -0.89 -1.99 -35.02
CA PHE A 45 -2.15 -1.61 -34.39
C PHE A 45 -1.96 -0.97 -32.98
N GLY A 46 -0.75 -0.97 -32.43
CA GLY A 46 -0.45 -0.54 -31.09
C GLY A 46 -0.98 -1.51 -30.01
N SER A 47 -0.58 -1.29 -28.76
CA SER A 47 -1.13 -2.01 -27.60
C SER A 47 -2.57 -1.55 -27.31
N ARG A 48 -3.33 -2.35 -26.53
CA ARG A 48 -4.67 -1.94 -26.04
C ARG A 48 -4.59 -0.59 -25.31
N ASN A 49 -3.60 -0.43 -24.44
CA ASN A 49 -3.35 0.81 -23.70
C ASN A 49 -3.13 2.00 -24.64
N GLN A 50 -2.33 1.86 -25.69
CA GLN A 50 -2.10 2.92 -26.67
C GLN A 50 -3.38 3.32 -27.44
N ARG A 51 -4.26 2.36 -27.73
CA ARG A 51 -5.55 2.65 -28.38
C ARG A 51 -6.49 3.40 -27.45
N LEU A 52 -6.58 3.00 -26.16
CA LEU A 52 -7.35 3.73 -25.14
C LEU A 52 -6.86 5.16 -24.97
N LEU A 53 -5.54 5.36 -24.84
CA LEU A 53 -4.95 6.69 -24.73
C LEU A 53 -5.25 7.58 -25.96
N LYS A 54 -5.33 7.01 -27.17
CA LYS A 54 -5.75 7.76 -28.37
C LYS A 54 -7.21 8.23 -28.28
N ILE A 55 -8.10 7.42 -27.69
CA ILE A 55 -9.50 7.80 -27.50
C ILE A 55 -9.58 8.95 -26.48
N TYR A 56 -8.96 8.80 -25.32
CA TYR A 56 -8.96 9.84 -24.27
C TYR A 56 -8.37 11.16 -24.76
N ARG A 57 -7.28 11.14 -25.55
CA ARG A 57 -6.69 12.35 -26.14
C ARG A 57 -7.65 13.14 -27.03
N LYS A 58 -8.66 12.48 -27.64
CA LYS A 58 -9.69 13.22 -28.39
C LYS A 58 -10.58 14.04 -27.48
N SER A 59 -10.94 13.48 -26.31
CA SER A 59 -11.71 14.22 -25.30
C SER A 59 -10.87 15.33 -24.65
N VAL A 60 -9.58 15.09 -24.38
CA VAL A 60 -8.64 16.14 -23.91
C VAL A 60 -8.60 17.33 -24.86
N LYS A 61 -8.53 17.08 -26.18
CA LYS A 61 -8.56 18.18 -27.18
C LYS A 61 -9.84 19.01 -27.10
N LYS A 62 -11.01 18.37 -26.88
CA LYS A 62 -12.28 19.08 -26.73
C LYS A 62 -12.29 19.90 -25.42
N ILE A 63 -11.77 19.34 -24.32
CA ILE A 63 -11.64 20.06 -23.03
C ILE A 63 -10.74 21.28 -23.20
N ASN A 64 -9.61 21.15 -23.89
CA ASN A 64 -8.69 22.26 -24.16
C ASN A 64 -9.35 23.35 -25.02
N GLN A 65 -10.24 23.02 -25.94
CA GLN A 65 -10.99 23.99 -26.73
C GLN A 65 -11.97 24.82 -25.90
N LEU A 66 -12.48 24.28 -24.78
CA LEU A 66 -13.39 25.01 -23.88
C LEU A 66 -12.65 25.91 -22.88
N GLU A 67 -11.33 25.82 -22.78
CA GLU A 67 -10.56 26.52 -21.73
C GLU A 67 -10.80 28.03 -21.74
N SER A 68 -10.71 28.71 -22.91
CA SER A 68 -10.96 30.12 -23.04
C SER A 68 -12.38 30.52 -22.65
N GLN A 69 -13.36 29.66 -22.92
CA GLN A 69 -14.75 29.94 -22.53
C GLN A 69 -14.91 29.87 -21.01
N MET A 70 -14.28 28.88 -20.34
CA MET A 70 -14.31 28.77 -18.86
C MET A 70 -13.58 29.91 -18.20
N GLN A 71 -12.45 30.37 -18.74
CA GLN A 71 -11.70 31.53 -18.26
C GLN A 71 -12.48 32.84 -18.32
N ALA A 72 -13.38 32.97 -19.30
CA ALA A 72 -14.23 34.14 -19.45
C ALA A 72 -15.39 34.26 -18.45
N LEU A 73 -15.73 33.14 -17.74
CA LEU A 73 -16.79 33.13 -16.74
C LEU A 73 -16.33 33.80 -15.43
N SER A 74 -17.26 34.50 -14.73
CA SER A 74 -17.01 34.92 -13.35
C SER A 74 -16.96 33.71 -12.41
N ASP A 75 -16.52 33.89 -11.16
CA ASP A 75 -16.46 32.82 -10.17
C ASP A 75 -17.87 32.28 -9.87
N GLU A 76 -18.88 33.17 -9.78
CA GLU A 76 -20.27 32.80 -9.56
C GLU A 76 -20.83 32.01 -10.77
N GLN A 77 -20.51 32.45 -11.99
CA GLN A 77 -20.94 31.75 -13.21
C GLN A 77 -20.30 30.36 -13.33
N LEU A 78 -19.02 30.26 -12.96
CA LEU A 78 -18.31 28.98 -12.98
C LEU A 78 -18.88 28.01 -11.93
N ALA A 79 -19.13 28.48 -10.71
CA ALA A 79 -19.76 27.71 -9.65
C ALA A 79 -21.17 27.25 -10.00
N ALA A 80 -21.97 28.13 -10.64
CA ALA A 80 -23.34 27.86 -11.07
C ALA A 80 -23.44 26.72 -12.10
N LYS A 81 -22.35 26.39 -12.81
CA LYS A 81 -22.30 25.23 -13.72
C LYS A 81 -22.66 23.92 -13.05
N THR A 82 -22.35 23.76 -11.77
CA THR A 82 -22.69 22.56 -11.01
C THR A 82 -24.21 22.36 -10.92
N ALA A 83 -24.97 23.41 -10.64
CA ALA A 83 -26.44 23.35 -10.62
C ALA A 83 -27.01 23.02 -12.02
N GLU A 84 -26.44 23.64 -13.06
CA GLU A 84 -26.80 23.34 -14.45
C GLU A 84 -26.56 21.86 -14.80
N PHE A 85 -25.40 21.31 -14.45
CA PHE A 85 -25.08 19.90 -14.72
C PHE A 85 -25.97 18.94 -13.94
N LYS A 86 -26.25 19.24 -12.63
CA LYS A 86 -27.19 18.44 -11.83
C LYS A 86 -28.58 18.43 -12.46
N GLN A 87 -29.07 19.59 -12.97
CA GLN A 87 -30.35 19.66 -13.66
C GLN A 87 -30.33 18.86 -14.95
N ARG A 88 -29.34 19.04 -15.82
CA ARG A 88 -29.20 18.25 -17.06
C ARG A 88 -29.15 16.76 -16.81
N TYR A 89 -28.49 16.32 -15.74
CA TYR A 89 -28.47 14.93 -15.34
C TYR A 89 -29.87 14.43 -14.94
N GLN A 90 -30.61 15.23 -14.15
CA GLN A 90 -31.99 14.91 -13.77
C GLN A 90 -32.92 14.85 -15.00
N ASP A 91 -32.68 15.67 -15.99
CA ASP A 91 -33.41 15.70 -17.26
C ASP A 91 -33.02 14.56 -18.21
N GLY A 92 -32.13 13.65 -17.79
CA GLY A 92 -31.77 12.43 -18.51
C GLY A 92 -30.44 12.48 -19.28
N ALA A 93 -29.64 13.51 -19.13
CA ALA A 93 -28.28 13.52 -19.70
C ALA A 93 -27.39 12.49 -18.98
N THR A 94 -26.53 11.80 -19.72
CA THR A 94 -25.58 10.86 -19.12
C THR A 94 -24.32 11.60 -18.62
N LEU A 95 -23.64 11.05 -17.60
CA LEU A 95 -22.38 11.61 -17.11
C LEU A 95 -21.31 11.72 -18.21
N GLU A 96 -21.29 10.76 -19.14
CA GLU A 96 -20.37 10.77 -20.29
C GLU A 96 -20.62 11.97 -21.21
N SER A 97 -21.89 12.38 -21.37
CA SER A 97 -22.24 13.56 -22.18
C SER A 97 -21.82 14.88 -21.50
N LEU A 98 -21.78 14.92 -20.18
CA LEU A 98 -21.36 16.07 -19.38
C LEU A 98 -19.85 16.15 -19.18
N LEU A 99 -19.10 15.04 -19.33
CA LEU A 99 -17.71 14.86 -18.96
C LEU A 99 -16.80 15.97 -19.48
N VAL A 100 -16.89 16.30 -20.77
CA VAL A 100 -15.98 17.26 -21.41
C VAL A 100 -16.14 18.66 -20.81
N GLU A 101 -17.38 19.11 -20.64
CA GLU A 101 -17.69 20.41 -20.06
C GLU A 101 -17.40 20.46 -18.57
N ALA A 102 -17.78 19.41 -17.83
CA ALA A 102 -17.51 19.27 -16.40
C ALA A 102 -15.99 19.31 -16.09
N TYR A 103 -15.18 18.59 -16.88
CA TYR A 103 -13.72 18.61 -16.69
C TYR A 103 -13.08 19.97 -17.02
N ALA A 104 -13.62 20.69 -18.00
CA ALA A 104 -13.19 22.04 -18.29
C ALA A 104 -13.49 22.99 -17.12
N VAL A 105 -14.67 22.88 -16.51
CA VAL A 105 -15.08 23.63 -15.31
C VAL A 105 -14.16 23.32 -14.13
N VAL A 106 -13.95 22.05 -13.81
CA VAL A 106 -13.08 21.63 -12.68
C VAL A 106 -11.65 22.12 -12.88
N ARG A 107 -11.10 22.03 -14.11
CA ARG A 107 -9.74 22.48 -14.40
C ARG A 107 -9.58 23.99 -14.18
N GLU A 108 -10.53 24.80 -14.64
CA GLU A 108 -10.49 26.24 -14.45
C GLU A 108 -10.70 26.60 -12.96
N ALA A 109 -11.67 25.98 -12.29
CA ALA A 109 -11.89 26.18 -10.87
C ALA A 109 -10.62 25.85 -10.04
N SER A 110 -9.98 24.71 -10.33
CA SER A 110 -8.73 24.30 -9.68
C SER A 110 -7.60 25.32 -9.91
N ASN A 111 -7.48 25.84 -11.12
CA ASN A 111 -6.52 26.89 -11.45
C ASN A 111 -6.77 28.17 -10.63
N ARG A 112 -8.03 28.55 -10.43
CA ARG A 112 -8.39 29.76 -9.66
C ARG A 112 -8.15 29.61 -8.17
N VAL A 113 -8.66 28.52 -7.56
CA VAL A 113 -8.67 28.39 -6.09
C VAL A 113 -7.44 27.69 -5.52
N LEU A 114 -6.87 26.71 -6.25
CA LEU A 114 -5.69 25.96 -5.81
C LEU A 114 -4.39 26.45 -6.48
N LYS A 115 -4.48 27.28 -7.51
CA LYS A 115 -3.36 27.68 -8.39
C LYS A 115 -2.71 26.47 -9.08
N MET A 116 -3.49 25.39 -9.27
CA MET A 116 -3.06 24.14 -9.89
C MET A 116 -3.95 23.83 -11.08
N ARG A 117 -3.44 24.06 -12.29
CA ARG A 117 -4.12 23.66 -13.52
C ARG A 117 -3.84 22.20 -13.82
N HIS A 118 -4.86 21.38 -14.02
CA HIS A 118 -4.70 19.99 -14.39
C HIS A 118 -3.92 19.83 -15.72
N PHE A 119 -2.95 18.93 -15.71
CA PHE A 119 -2.23 18.53 -16.94
C PHE A 119 -3.11 17.64 -17.82
N ASP A 120 -2.80 17.58 -19.11
CA ASP A 120 -3.53 16.72 -20.07
C ASP A 120 -3.50 15.24 -19.66
N VAL A 121 -2.39 14.76 -19.07
CA VAL A 121 -2.28 13.40 -18.55
C VAL A 121 -3.20 13.14 -17.35
N GLN A 122 -3.44 14.17 -16.53
CA GLN A 122 -4.38 14.09 -15.41
C GLN A 122 -5.83 14.06 -15.90
N LEU A 123 -6.17 14.79 -16.96
CA LEU A 123 -7.49 14.67 -17.61
C LEU A 123 -7.75 13.23 -18.11
N ILE A 124 -6.72 12.58 -18.68
CA ILE A 124 -6.79 11.16 -19.07
C ILE A 124 -7.05 10.28 -17.85
N GLY A 125 -6.30 10.50 -16.75
CA GLY A 125 -6.46 9.74 -15.52
C GLY A 125 -7.85 9.89 -14.91
N GLY A 126 -8.39 11.10 -14.90
CA GLY A 126 -9.77 11.34 -14.46
C GLY A 126 -10.81 10.57 -15.29
N MET A 127 -10.62 10.48 -16.63
CA MET A 127 -11.50 9.68 -17.50
C MET A 127 -11.38 8.18 -17.20
N VAL A 128 -10.18 7.69 -16.95
CA VAL A 128 -9.95 6.29 -16.58
C VAL A 128 -10.67 5.94 -15.28
N LEU A 129 -10.57 6.81 -14.26
CA LEU A 129 -11.29 6.64 -12.99
C LEU A 129 -12.81 6.68 -13.18
N HIS A 130 -13.31 7.60 -14.01
CA HIS A 130 -14.74 7.69 -14.29
C HIS A 130 -15.31 6.41 -14.95
N GLU A 131 -14.52 5.75 -15.78
CA GLU A 131 -14.90 4.48 -16.43
C GLU A 131 -14.81 3.26 -15.47
N GLY A 132 -14.51 3.44 -14.18
CA GLY A 132 -14.40 2.33 -13.25
C GLY A 132 -13.15 1.46 -13.50
N LYS A 133 -12.01 2.08 -13.75
CA LYS A 133 -10.74 1.43 -14.05
C LYS A 133 -9.65 1.89 -13.09
N ILE A 134 -8.50 1.23 -13.14
CA ILE A 134 -7.31 1.65 -12.39
C ILE A 134 -6.46 2.57 -13.26
N ALA A 135 -6.25 3.80 -12.77
CA ALA A 135 -5.32 4.74 -13.34
C ALA A 135 -3.92 4.51 -12.75
N GLU A 136 -3.03 3.86 -13.49
CA GLU A 136 -1.62 3.82 -13.12
C GLU A 136 -0.95 5.11 -13.55
N MET A 137 -0.68 5.96 -12.57
CA MET A 137 0.03 7.21 -12.76
C MET A 137 1.17 7.29 -11.75
N ARG A 138 2.38 7.53 -12.23
CA ARG A 138 3.58 7.51 -11.39
C ARG A 138 3.47 8.45 -10.22
N THR A 139 4.18 8.12 -9.14
CA THR A 139 4.23 8.96 -7.94
C THR A 139 4.77 10.34 -8.29
N GLY A 140 4.18 11.39 -7.72
CA GLY A 140 4.53 12.78 -8.03
C GLY A 140 3.86 13.37 -9.28
N GLU A 141 2.99 12.63 -9.97
CA GLU A 141 2.20 13.14 -11.12
C GLU A 141 0.88 13.82 -10.71
N GLY A 142 0.61 13.96 -9.40
CA GLY A 142 -0.57 14.65 -8.87
C GLY A 142 -1.86 13.83 -8.95
N LYS A 143 -1.82 12.57 -8.51
CA LYS A 143 -2.99 11.69 -8.46
C LYS A 143 -4.15 12.27 -7.64
N THR A 144 -3.87 12.89 -6.49
CA THR A 144 -4.88 13.52 -5.64
C THR A 144 -5.66 14.61 -6.38
N LEU A 145 -4.96 15.47 -7.13
CA LEU A 145 -5.58 16.49 -7.97
C LEU A 145 -6.34 15.87 -9.15
N MET A 146 -5.78 14.84 -9.80
CA MET A 146 -6.42 14.12 -10.89
C MET A 146 -7.76 13.52 -10.48
N SER A 147 -7.86 12.94 -9.28
CA SER A 147 -9.09 12.29 -8.81
C SER A 147 -10.26 13.26 -8.69
N THR A 148 -10.00 14.56 -8.44
CA THR A 148 -11.05 15.59 -8.31
C THR A 148 -11.96 15.67 -9.54
N LEU A 149 -11.43 15.41 -10.72
CA LEU A 149 -12.18 15.40 -11.99
C LEU A 149 -13.29 14.34 -11.98
N SER A 150 -12.93 13.11 -11.64
CA SER A 150 -13.90 12.00 -11.59
C SER A 150 -14.81 12.10 -10.37
N VAL A 151 -14.30 12.55 -9.23
CA VAL A 151 -15.10 12.80 -8.02
C VAL A 151 -16.20 13.80 -8.32
N TYR A 152 -15.85 14.96 -8.87
CA TYR A 152 -16.82 16.00 -9.22
C TYR A 152 -17.92 15.48 -10.16
N LEU A 153 -17.53 14.85 -11.26
CA LEU A 153 -18.47 14.36 -12.26
C LEU A 153 -19.47 13.34 -11.66
N ASN A 154 -18.98 12.42 -10.82
CA ASN A 154 -19.84 11.39 -10.22
C ASN A 154 -20.66 11.95 -9.03
N ALA A 155 -20.19 12.98 -8.33
CA ALA A 155 -20.95 13.66 -7.27
C ALA A 155 -22.18 14.37 -7.79
N LEU A 156 -22.25 14.74 -9.08
CA LEU A 156 -23.43 15.33 -9.72
C LEU A 156 -24.68 14.45 -9.62
N THR A 157 -24.50 13.14 -9.45
CA THR A 157 -25.62 12.20 -9.25
C THR A 157 -26.35 12.39 -7.92
N GLY A 158 -25.75 13.05 -6.94
CA GLY A 158 -26.27 13.18 -5.57
C GLY A 158 -26.24 11.91 -4.74
N LYS A 159 -25.73 10.79 -5.28
CA LYS A 159 -25.67 9.50 -4.57
C LYS A 159 -24.48 9.38 -3.61
N GLY A 160 -23.50 10.28 -3.68
CA GLY A 160 -22.27 10.29 -2.89
C GLY A 160 -21.11 9.55 -3.54
N VAL A 161 -19.93 10.09 -3.32
CA VAL A 161 -18.67 9.54 -3.79
C VAL A 161 -17.76 9.31 -2.60
N HIS A 162 -17.19 8.11 -2.47
CA HIS A 162 -16.21 7.78 -1.45
C HIS A 162 -14.80 7.85 -2.03
N VAL A 163 -13.90 8.58 -1.37
CA VAL A 163 -12.48 8.61 -1.66
C VAL A 163 -11.75 7.90 -0.55
N VAL A 164 -11.21 6.73 -0.87
CA VAL A 164 -10.62 5.80 0.10
C VAL A 164 -9.11 6.00 0.15
N THR A 165 -8.57 6.23 1.35
CA THR A 165 -7.15 6.43 1.61
C THR A 165 -6.61 5.37 2.56
N VAL A 166 -5.28 5.28 2.69
CA VAL A 166 -4.62 4.27 3.53
C VAL A 166 -4.54 4.65 5.02
N ASN A 167 -4.79 5.91 5.40
CA ASN A 167 -4.80 6.34 6.80
C ASN A 167 -5.59 7.63 7.01
N ASP A 168 -5.92 7.91 8.28
CA ASP A 168 -6.72 9.07 8.70
C ASP A 168 -6.04 10.41 8.39
N TYR A 169 -4.70 10.47 8.47
CA TYR A 169 -3.96 11.68 8.15
C TYR A 169 -4.15 12.09 6.69
N LEU A 170 -4.03 11.15 5.77
CA LEU A 170 -4.24 11.41 4.33
C LEU A 170 -5.70 11.73 4.04
N ALA A 171 -6.65 11.01 4.66
CA ALA A 171 -8.08 11.30 4.50
C ALA A 171 -8.40 12.74 4.90
N LYS A 172 -7.91 13.19 6.06
CA LYS A 172 -8.12 14.56 6.56
C LYS A 172 -7.40 15.59 5.70
N ARG A 173 -6.13 15.36 5.36
CA ARG A 173 -5.33 16.26 4.53
C ARG A 173 -5.99 16.48 3.15
N ASP A 174 -6.30 15.39 2.47
CA ASP A 174 -6.81 15.47 1.10
C ASP A 174 -8.24 16.03 1.05
N ALA A 175 -9.05 15.77 2.08
CA ALA A 175 -10.36 16.39 2.22
C ALA A 175 -10.25 17.92 2.43
N VAL A 176 -9.30 18.40 3.22
CA VAL A 176 -9.07 19.82 3.44
C VAL A 176 -8.50 20.46 2.18
N ASP A 177 -7.44 19.91 1.60
CA ASP A 177 -6.76 20.47 0.44
C ASP A 177 -7.67 20.51 -0.79
N MET A 178 -8.35 19.42 -1.11
CA MET A 178 -9.25 19.35 -2.27
C MET A 178 -10.65 19.90 -1.97
N GLY A 179 -11.03 19.96 -0.69
CA GLY A 179 -12.27 20.56 -0.23
C GLY A 179 -12.47 22.00 -0.68
N VAL A 180 -11.39 22.78 -0.75
CA VAL A 180 -11.42 24.16 -1.28
C VAL A 180 -12.01 24.19 -2.69
N LEU A 181 -11.60 23.27 -3.56
CA LEU A 181 -12.12 23.14 -4.93
C LEU A 181 -13.59 22.69 -4.94
N TYR A 182 -13.94 21.67 -4.15
CA TYR A 182 -15.31 21.16 -4.11
C TYR A 182 -16.30 22.18 -3.56
N HIS A 183 -15.95 22.88 -2.48
CA HIS A 183 -16.79 23.95 -1.90
C HIS A 183 -16.98 25.10 -2.87
N PHE A 184 -15.92 25.53 -3.59
CA PHE A 184 -16.04 26.55 -4.63
C PHE A 184 -17.06 26.13 -5.71
N LEU A 185 -17.09 24.84 -6.06
CA LEU A 185 -18.03 24.28 -7.04
C LEU A 185 -19.39 23.91 -6.42
N GLY A 186 -19.64 24.23 -5.14
CA GLY A 186 -20.93 23.99 -4.48
C GLY A 186 -21.18 22.54 -4.08
N LEU A 187 -20.12 21.73 -3.89
CA LEU A 187 -20.22 20.37 -3.34
C LEU A 187 -19.81 20.35 -1.87
N SER A 188 -20.50 19.53 -1.08
CA SER A 188 -20.17 19.27 0.32
C SER A 188 -19.12 18.15 0.46
N VAL A 189 -18.25 18.30 1.47
CA VAL A 189 -17.17 17.33 1.77
C VAL A 189 -17.29 16.88 3.21
N GLY A 190 -17.28 15.57 3.42
CA GLY A 190 -17.22 14.92 4.72
C GLY A 190 -15.93 14.11 4.88
N VAL A 191 -15.50 13.93 6.11
CA VAL A 191 -14.35 13.10 6.46
C VAL A 191 -14.81 12.06 7.48
N ASN A 192 -14.54 10.78 7.20
CA ASN A 192 -14.82 9.67 8.09
C ASN A 192 -13.51 9.16 8.70
N LEU A 193 -13.32 9.42 9.98
CA LEU A 193 -12.12 9.10 10.75
C LEU A 193 -12.43 8.09 11.85
N SER A 194 -11.39 7.45 12.35
CA SER A 194 -11.48 6.59 13.51
C SER A 194 -11.90 7.38 14.76
N GLY A 195 -12.75 6.77 15.60
CA GLY A 195 -13.21 7.38 16.85
C GLY A 195 -14.30 8.45 16.74
N MET A 196 -14.80 8.72 15.52
CA MET A 196 -15.93 9.66 15.35
C MET A 196 -17.23 9.08 15.91
N GLU A 197 -18.03 9.97 16.50
CA GLU A 197 -19.37 9.64 16.96
C GLU A 197 -20.32 9.37 15.78
N ARG A 198 -21.40 8.63 16.05
CA ARG A 198 -22.35 8.19 15.03
C ARG A 198 -22.96 9.35 14.23
N ASP A 199 -23.38 10.42 14.88
CA ASP A 199 -24.01 11.56 14.22
C ASP A 199 -23.02 12.30 13.30
N GLU A 200 -21.76 12.39 13.69
CA GLU A 200 -20.67 12.94 12.87
C GLU A 200 -20.45 12.07 11.62
N LYS A 201 -20.46 10.74 11.78
CA LYS A 201 -20.35 9.80 10.65
C LYS A 201 -21.55 9.93 9.70
N ILE A 202 -22.76 10.05 10.21
CA ILE A 202 -23.98 10.27 9.40
C ILE A 202 -23.81 11.56 8.59
N ALA A 203 -23.36 12.65 9.21
CA ALA A 203 -23.13 13.91 8.52
C ALA A 203 -22.04 13.76 7.42
N ALA A 204 -20.95 13.05 7.70
CA ALA A 204 -19.89 12.80 6.74
C ALA A 204 -20.37 11.97 5.53
N TYR A 205 -21.17 10.92 5.76
CA TYR A 205 -21.72 10.11 4.67
C TYR A 205 -22.83 10.81 3.87
N ARG A 206 -23.48 11.82 4.42
CA ARG A 206 -24.50 12.64 3.69
C ARG A 206 -23.87 13.67 2.75
N ALA A 207 -22.58 13.96 2.91
CA ALA A 207 -21.87 14.86 2.00
C ALA A 207 -21.83 14.32 0.56
N ASP A 208 -21.62 15.20 -0.43
CA ASP A 208 -21.45 14.78 -1.84
C ASP A 208 -20.18 13.96 -2.03
N VAL A 209 -19.14 14.28 -1.26
CA VAL A 209 -17.84 13.58 -1.27
C VAL A 209 -17.45 13.21 0.15
N THR A 210 -17.12 11.96 0.39
CA THR A 210 -16.67 11.47 1.71
C THR A 210 -15.29 10.86 1.59
N TYR A 211 -14.32 11.46 2.28
CA TYR A 211 -12.97 10.91 2.45
C TYR A 211 -12.94 10.01 3.69
N GLY A 212 -12.20 8.92 3.63
CA GLY A 212 -12.02 8.03 4.78
C GLY A 212 -11.03 6.91 4.49
N THR A 213 -10.73 6.11 5.50
CA THR A 213 -9.86 4.95 5.34
C THR A 213 -10.64 3.71 4.90
N ASN A 214 -9.95 2.79 4.23
CA ASN A 214 -10.50 1.48 3.88
C ASN A 214 -11.08 0.75 5.10
N ASN A 215 -10.40 0.86 6.25
CA ASN A 215 -10.83 0.24 7.51
C ASN A 215 -12.15 0.85 8.00
N GLU A 216 -12.25 2.18 8.08
CA GLU A 216 -13.45 2.85 8.61
C GLU A 216 -14.68 2.59 7.73
N PHE A 217 -14.52 2.66 6.40
CA PHE A 217 -15.61 2.31 5.49
C PHE A 217 -16.09 0.87 5.69
N GLY A 218 -15.17 -0.07 5.83
CA GLY A 218 -15.52 -1.48 6.02
C GLY A 218 -16.09 -1.77 7.41
N PHE A 219 -15.55 -1.16 8.47
CA PHE A 219 -16.11 -1.31 9.82
C PHE A 219 -17.47 -0.66 9.96
N ASP A 220 -17.71 0.50 9.35
CA ASP A 220 -19.03 1.12 9.35
C ASP A 220 -20.05 0.24 8.64
N TYR A 221 -19.66 -0.42 7.53
CA TYR A 221 -20.51 -1.40 6.89
C TYR A 221 -20.86 -2.58 7.82
N LEU A 222 -19.88 -3.12 8.54
CA LEU A 222 -20.14 -4.19 9.50
C LEU A 222 -21.06 -3.69 10.63
N ARG A 223 -20.81 -2.50 11.19
CA ARG A 223 -21.64 -1.88 12.23
C ARG A 223 -23.08 -1.66 11.75
N ASP A 224 -23.25 -1.18 10.51
CA ASP A 224 -24.57 -0.98 9.89
C ASP A 224 -25.37 -2.29 9.70
N ASN A 225 -24.68 -3.44 9.62
CA ASN A 225 -25.32 -4.75 9.55
C ASN A 225 -25.60 -5.37 10.93
N LEU A 226 -25.16 -4.74 12.02
CA LEU A 226 -25.43 -5.15 13.40
C LEU A 226 -26.54 -4.33 14.06
N VAL A 227 -27.04 -3.25 13.42
CA VAL A 227 -28.11 -2.42 13.96
C VAL A 227 -29.48 -3.10 13.85
N TYR A 228 -30.39 -2.77 14.77
CA TYR A 228 -31.73 -3.34 14.79
C TYR A 228 -32.71 -2.61 13.84
N HIS A 229 -32.51 -1.30 13.62
CA HIS A 229 -33.39 -0.50 12.77
C HIS A 229 -32.61 0.10 11.59
N HIS A 230 -33.26 0.13 10.42
CA HIS A 230 -32.65 0.68 9.19
C HIS A 230 -32.23 2.16 9.34
N SER A 231 -32.99 2.94 10.14
CA SER A 231 -32.68 4.35 10.44
C SER A 231 -31.39 4.53 11.24
N GLU A 232 -30.84 3.46 11.79
CA GLU A 232 -29.60 3.48 12.57
C GLU A 232 -28.35 3.33 11.70
N ARG A 233 -28.49 3.03 10.42
CA ARG A 233 -27.35 2.96 9.50
C ARG A 233 -26.75 4.32 9.26
N VAL A 234 -25.41 4.36 9.18
CA VAL A 234 -24.67 5.58 8.89
C VAL A 234 -24.39 5.72 7.39
N GLN A 235 -24.13 4.61 6.69
CA GLN A 235 -23.80 4.62 5.27
C GLN A 235 -25.05 4.74 4.39
N ARG A 236 -24.89 5.43 3.27
CA ARG A 236 -25.81 5.39 2.12
C ARG A 236 -25.50 4.18 1.23
N PRO A 237 -26.34 3.83 0.24
CA PRO A 237 -25.98 2.84 -0.76
C PRO A 237 -24.62 3.13 -1.41
N LEU A 238 -23.84 2.08 -1.62
CA LEU A 238 -22.45 2.15 -2.12
C LEU A 238 -22.45 2.42 -3.63
N HIS A 239 -22.41 3.70 -4.01
CA HIS A 239 -22.51 4.11 -5.40
C HIS A 239 -21.16 4.10 -6.13
N TYR A 240 -20.23 4.98 -5.73
CA TYR A 240 -18.93 5.12 -6.38
C TYR A 240 -17.81 5.26 -5.38
N ALA A 241 -16.75 4.46 -5.54
CA ALA A 241 -15.54 4.59 -4.76
C ALA A 241 -14.32 4.77 -5.66
N ILE A 242 -13.43 5.68 -5.26
CA ILE A 242 -12.06 5.80 -5.77
C ILE A 242 -11.12 5.38 -4.66
N VAL A 243 -10.30 4.36 -4.91
CA VAL A 243 -9.31 3.85 -3.96
C VAL A 243 -7.95 4.42 -4.32
N ASP A 244 -7.40 5.29 -3.46
CA ASP A 244 -6.03 5.76 -3.59
C ASP A 244 -5.06 4.70 -3.08
N GLU A 245 -3.89 4.61 -3.73
CA GLU A 245 -2.93 3.54 -3.46
C GLU A 245 -3.61 2.15 -3.51
N VAL A 246 -4.36 1.93 -4.59
CA VAL A 246 -5.24 0.75 -4.77
C VAL A 246 -4.52 -0.59 -4.62
N ASP A 247 -3.25 -0.66 -4.96
CA ASP A 247 -2.41 -1.84 -4.80
C ASP A 247 -2.13 -2.17 -3.33
N SER A 248 -1.99 -1.17 -2.44
CA SER A 248 -1.90 -1.42 -1.00
C SER A 248 -3.21 -1.94 -0.44
N ILE A 249 -4.29 -1.23 -0.74
CA ILE A 249 -5.59 -1.50 -0.12
C ILE A 249 -6.21 -2.80 -0.65
N LEU A 250 -6.22 -2.99 -1.98
CA LEU A 250 -6.93 -4.11 -2.61
C LEU A 250 -6.08 -5.37 -2.80
N ILE A 251 -4.76 -5.29 -2.67
CA ILE A 251 -3.87 -6.45 -2.77
C ILE A 251 -3.22 -6.75 -1.42
N ASP A 252 -2.39 -5.83 -0.88
CA ASP A 252 -1.60 -6.12 0.32
C ASP A 252 -2.46 -6.27 1.57
N GLU A 253 -3.28 -5.27 1.89
CA GLU A 253 -4.13 -5.27 3.08
C GLU A 253 -5.35 -6.18 2.94
N ALA A 254 -5.73 -6.52 1.71
CA ALA A 254 -6.90 -7.36 1.46
C ALA A 254 -6.74 -8.83 1.88
N ARG A 255 -5.57 -9.25 2.32
CA ARG A 255 -5.30 -10.61 2.80
C ARG A 255 -5.94 -10.90 4.16
N THR A 256 -6.23 -9.89 4.96
CA THR A 256 -6.85 -10.02 6.27
C THR A 256 -8.29 -9.47 6.25
N PRO A 257 -9.28 -10.20 6.79
CA PRO A 257 -10.64 -9.70 6.90
C PRO A 257 -10.76 -8.63 7.99
N LEU A 258 -11.76 -7.78 7.87
CA LEU A 258 -12.26 -6.94 8.96
C LEU A 258 -13.18 -7.79 9.83
N ILE A 259 -12.99 -7.72 11.15
CA ILE A 259 -13.73 -8.52 12.12
C ILE A 259 -14.23 -7.62 13.24
N ILE A 260 -15.51 -7.70 13.57
CA ILE A 260 -16.09 -7.17 14.80
C ILE A 260 -16.29 -8.36 15.75
N SER A 261 -15.72 -8.26 16.93
CA SER A 261 -15.79 -9.28 17.95
C SER A 261 -16.52 -8.77 19.19
N GLY A 262 -17.22 -9.66 19.88
CA GLY A 262 -17.82 -9.43 21.17
C GLY A 262 -17.08 -10.21 22.27
N PRO A 263 -17.29 -9.90 23.55
CA PRO A 263 -16.66 -10.61 24.65
C PRO A 263 -17.09 -12.09 24.68
N ALA A 264 -16.15 -12.97 24.91
CA ALA A 264 -16.34 -14.39 25.21
C ALA A 264 -16.04 -14.66 26.70
N ASP A 265 -16.08 -15.92 27.09
CA ASP A 265 -15.72 -16.36 28.42
C ASP A 265 -14.27 -15.97 28.79
N ASP A 266 -14.06 -15.62 30.05
CA ASP A 266 -12.75 -15.20 30.55
C ASP A 266 -11.84 -16.42 30.81
N ASN A 267 -10.94 -16.68 29.90
CA ASN A 267 -9.93 -17.75 29.99
C ASN A 267 -8.50 -17.19 30.28
N THR A 268 -8.40 -15.97 30.76
CA THR A 268 -7.11 -15.27 30.98
C THR A 268 -6.14 -16.09 31.83
N GLU A 269 -6.62 -16.69 32.91
CA GLU A 269 -5.81 -17.52 33.81
C GLU A 269 -5.21 -18.73 33.09
N LEU A 270 -5.93 -19.33 32.16
CA LEU A 270 -5.50 -20.50 31.41
C LEU A 270 -4.37 -20.15 30.43
N TYR A 271 -4.46 -18.99 29.75
CA TYR A 271 -3.36 -18.49 28.92
C TYR A 271 -2.08 -18.24 29.70
N GLN A 272 -2.20 -17.65 30.89
CA GLN A 272 -1.05 -17.38 31.77
C GLN A 272 -0.40 -18.68 32.25
N LYS A 273 -1.18 -19.69 32.65
CA LYS A 273 -0.68 -20.99 33.07
C LYS A 273 0.04 -21.72 31.92
N LEU A 274 -0.60 -21.80 30.76
CA LEU A 274 -0.05 -22.52 29.60
C LEU A 274 1.15 -21.82 28.97
N ASN A 275 1.35 -20.52 29.20
CA ASN A 275 2.53 -19.78 28.75
C ASN A 275 3.87 -20.39 29.19
N THR A 276 3.88 -21.18 30.26
CA THR A 276 5.10 -21.82 30.79
C THR A 276 5.46 -23.13 30.08
N VAL A 277 4.53 -23.75 29.35
CA VAL A 277 4.70 -25.04 28.68
C VAL A 277 5.71 -24.99 27.53
N PRO A 278 5.69 -24.01 26.62
CA PRO A 278 6.62 -23.96 25.47
C PRO A 278 8.10 -23.91 25.84
N ALA A 279 8.44 -23.40 27.04
CA ALA A 279 9.82 -23.34 27.52
C ALA A 279 10.35 -24.73 27.95
N GLN A 280 9.48 -25.68 28.25
CA GLN A 280 9.83 -27.02 28.70
C GLN A 280 9.95 -28.03 27.54
N LEU A 281 9.62 -27.60 26.31
CA LEU A 281 9.63 -28.43 25.10
C LEU A 281 10.82 -28.09 24.20
N THR A 282 11.39 -29.13 23.62
CA THR A 282 12.56 -29.06 22.71
C THR A 282 12.11 -29.18 21.26
N ALA A 283 12.53 -28.21 20.43
CA ALA A 283 12.24 -28.28 18.99
C ALA A 283 13.07 -29.36 18.29
N GLN A 284 12.48 -30.05 17.30
CA GLN A 284 13.23 -30.89 16.37
C GLN A 284 14.13 -30.03 15.50
N THR A 285 15.37 -30.50 15.28
CA THR A 285 16.38 -29.80 14.49
C THR A 285 16.34 -30.14 13.00
N VAL A 286 15.63 -31.24 12.66
CA VAL A 286 15.51 -31.77 11.30
C VAL A 286 14.02 -31.93 11.00
N GLU A 287 13.62 -31.56 9.78
CA GLU A 287 12.26 -31.76 9.30
C GLU A 287 11.92 -33.26 9.21
N PRO A 288 10.73 -33.72 9.68
CA PRO A 288 10.28 -35.08 9.50
C PRO A 288 10.26 -35.47 8.01
N THR A 289 10.86 -36.63 7.68
CA THR A 289 10.89 -37.16 6.33
C THR A 289 10.40 -38.59 6.31
N PRO A 290 10.00 -39.16 5.15
CA PRO A 290 9.61 -40.58 5.07
C PRO A 290 10.68 -41.54 5.55
N ASP A 291 11.96 -41.16 5.46
CA ASP A 291 13.11 -41.97 5.92
C ASP A 291 13.43 -41.75 7.40
N ASN A 292 12.99 -40.64 7.98
CA ASN A 292 13.12 -40.32 9.40
C ASN A 292 11.82 -39.59 9.85
N PRO A 293 10.74 -40.38 10.12
CA PRO A 293 9.44 -39.79 10.42
C PRO A 293 9.38 -39.12 11.80
N GLU A 294 10.23 -39.49 12.75
CA GLU A 294 10.29 -38.99 14.11
C GLU A 294 11.72 -38.57 14.48
N PRO A 295 12.18 -37.40 14.03
CA PRO A 295 13.44 -36.84 14.52
C PRO A 295 13.41 -36.57 16.03
N GLU A 296 14.59 -36.55 16.67
CA GLU A 296 14.70 -36.23 18.09
C GLU A 296 14.19 -34.82 18.43
N GLY A 297 13.26 -34.76 19.40
CA GLY A 297 12.62 -33.49 19.85
C GLY A 297 11.13 -33.64 20.05
N ASP A 298 10.54 -32.69 20.78
CA ASP A 298 9.14 -32.75 21.24
C ASP A 298 8.17 -32.17 20.18
N PHE A 299 8.63 -31.27 19.30
CA PHE A 299 7.77 -30.66 18.26
C PHE A 299 8.58 -30.20 17.04
N TRP A 300 7.90 -30.13 15.90
CA TRP A 300 8.39 -29.54 14.66
C TRP A 300 7.61 -28.29 14.28
N VAL A 301 8.31 -27.31 13.68
CA VAL A 301 7.74 -26.02 13.26
C VAL A 301 7.64 -25.97 11.75
N ASP A 302 6.42 -25.88 11.21
CA ASP A 302 6.19 -25.55 9.80
C ASP A 302 6.07 -24.02 9.65
N GLU A 303 7.18 -23.40 9.28
CA GLU A 303 7.22 -21.93 9.08
C GLU A 303 6.34 -21.49 7.90
N LYS A 304 6.14 -22.33 6.88
CA LYS A 304 5.34 -22.00 5.69
C LYS A 304 3.84 -22.02 5.99
N ALA A 305 3.39 -23.05 6.69
CA ALA A 305 1.99 -23.16 7.11
C ALA A 305 1.70 -22.36 8.40
N LYS A 306 2.73 -21.83 9.08
CA LYS A 306 2.64 -21.19 10.41
C LYS A 306 1.96 -22.14 11.44
N GLN A 307 2.34 -23.41 11.41
CA GLN A 307 1.82 -24.45 12.28
C GLN A 307 2.92 -25.13 13.09
N ILE A 308 2.53 -25.75 14.20
CA ILE A 308 3.41 -26.55 15.05
C ILE A 308 2.80 -27.94 15.16
N HIS A 309 3.64 -28.95 15.02
CA HIS A 309 3.27 -30.37 15.14
C HIS A 309 4.04 -30.99 16.30
N LEU A 310 3.33 -31.61 17.23
CA LEU A 310 3.96 -32.36 18.31
C LEU A 310 4.38 -33.75 17.80
N SER A 311 5.54 -34.22 18.24
CA SER A 311 5.95 -35.64 18.08
C SER A 311 5.21 -36.52 19.09
N GLU A 312 5.30 -37.85 18.95
CA GLU A 312 4.71 -38.77 19.92
C GLU A 312 5.28 -38.56 21.32
N ALA A 313 6.60 -38.41 21.43
CA ALA A 313 7.28 -38.03 22.69
C ALA A 313 6.84 -36.65 23.22
N GLY A 314 6.57 -35.69 22.31
CA GLY A 314 6.04 -34.37 22.66
C GLY A 314 4.64 -34.45 23.25
N HIS A 315 3.77 -35.28 22.71
CA HIS A 315 2.43 -35.53 23.27
C HIS A 315 2.48 -36.08 24.70
N GLU A 316 3.26 -37.13 24.91
CA GLU A 316 3.43 -37.76 26.24
C GLU A 316 3.97 -36.73 27.25
N LYS A 317 4.96 -35.97 26.86
CA LYS A 317 5.58 -34.93 27.72
C LYS A 317 4.61 -33.79 28.04
N VAL A 318 3.82 -33.32 27.07
CA VAL A 318 2.79 -32.28 27.29
C VAL A 318 1.71 -32.81 28.24
N GLU A 319 1.20 -34.04 28.04
CA GLU A 319 0.20 -34.63 28.94
C GLU A 319 0.73 -34.77 30.37
N ALA A 320 2.00 -35.14 30.55
CA ALA A 320 2.65 -35.20 31.87
C ALA A 320 2.74 -33.78 32.52
N ILE A 321 3.14 -32.77 31.75
CA ILE A 321 3.21 -31.38 32.23
C ILE A 321 1.82 -30.87 32.64
N LEU A 322 0.80 -31.08 31.80
CA LEU A 322 -0.56 -30.62 32.07
C LEU A 322 -1.17 -31.36 33.28
N THR A 323 -0.87 -32.64 33.46
CA THR A 323 -1.28 -33.38 34.64
C THR A 323 -0.61 -32.85 35.90
N GLN A 324 0.68 -32.56 35.84
CA GLN A 324 1.41 -31.94 36.96
C GLN A 324 0.86 -30.55 37.33
N MET A 325 0.40 -29.78 36.34
CA MET A 325 -0.24 -28.48 36.54
C MET A 325 -1.69 -28.60 37.05
N GLY A 326 -2.26 -29.79 37.14
CA GLY A 326 -3.64 -30.04 37.54
C GLY A 326 -4.67 -29.60 36.49
N LEU A 327 -4.27 -29.43 35.25
CA LEU A 327 -5.12 -29.05 34.12
C LEU A 327 -5.69 -30.25 33.37
N LEU A 328 -5.00 -31.42 33.44
CA LEU A 328 -5.42 -32.65 32.82
C LEU A 328 -5.58 -33.73 33.93
N PRO A 329 -6.70 -34.46 34.00
CA PRO A 329 -6.85 -35.56 34.92
C PRO A 329 -5.82 -36.67 34.63
N GLU A 330 -5.37 -37.37 35.69
CA GLU A 330 -4.42 -38.49 35.55
C GLU A 330 -5.00 -39.62 34.68
N GLY A 331 -4.27 -40.00 33.64
CA GLY A 331 -4.69 -40.99 32.65
C GLY A 331 -5.67 -40.52 31.58
N ALA A 332 -6.04 -39.25 31.55
CA ALA A 332 -6.87 -38.70 30.49
C ALA A 332 -5.99 -38.25 29.30
N SER A 333 -6.50 -38.45 28.07
CA SER A 333 -5.81 -37.96 26.88
C SER A 333 -6.10 -36.50 26.63
N LEU A 334 -5.10 -35.77 26.13
CA LEU A 334 -5.23 -34.36 25.70
C LEU A 334 -6.30 -34.24 24.61
N TYR A 335 -6.50 -35.25 23.76
CA TYR A 335 -7.45 -35.24 22.65
C TYR A 335 -8.86 -35.74 22.99
N ASP A 336 -9.14 -36.05 24.25
CA ASP A 336 -10.50 -36.34 24.68
C ASP A 336 -11.40 -35.10 24.45
N THR A 337 -12.66 -35.33 24.10
CA THR A 337 -13.62 -34.26 23.78
C THR A 337 -13.73 -33.21 24.88
N ALA A 338 -13.58 -33.62 26.16
CA ALA A 338 -13.58 -32.72 27.29
C ALA A 338 -12.35 -31.79 27.36
N ASN A 339 -11.24 -32.18 26.73
CA ASN A 339 -9.95 -31.49 26.82
C ASN A 339 -9.59 -30.68 25.57
N ILE A 340 -10.46 -30.66 24.55
CA ILE A 340 -10.22 -29.98 23.25
C ILE A 340 -9.87 -28.50 23.43
N THR A 341 -10.41 -27.85 24.45
CA THR A 341 -10.09 -26.46 24.80
C THR A 341 -8.64 -26.31 25.25
N LEU A 342 -8.09 -27.28 26.00
CA LEU A 342 -6.67 -27.28 26.39
C LEU A 342 -5.74 -27.40 25.17
N VAL A 343 -6.11 -28.24 24.20
CA VAL A 343 -5.38 -28.37 22.93
C VAL A 343 -5.28 -27.01 22.24
N HIS A 344 -6.39 -26.31 22.13
CA HIS A 344 -6.45 -25.00 21.48
C HIS A 344 -5.50 -24.00 22.13
N PHE A 345 -5.55 -23.83 23.44
CA PHE A 345 -4.69 -22.89 24.18
C PHE A 345 -3.22 -23.30 24.16
N LEU A 346 -2.93 -24.59 24.24
CA LEU A 346 -1.57 -25.10 24.15
C LEU A 346 -0.92 -24.74 22.81
N PHE A 347 -1.62 -25.02 21.68
CA PHE A 347 -1.09 -24.69 20.38
C PHE A 347 -1.01 -23.18 20.14
N ALA A 348 -1.91 -22.38 20.71
CA ALA A 348 -1.80 -20.93 20.68
C ALA A 348 -0.52 -20.46 21.42
N ALA A 349 -0.22 -21.00 22.60
CA ALA A 349 0.99 -20.71 23.36
C ALA A 349 2.26 -21.13 22.60
N LEU A 350 2.29 -22.33 22.03
CA LEU A 350 3.40 -22.81 21.22
C LEU A 350 3.65 -21.93 20.01
N ARG A 351 2.61 -21.57 19.25
CA ARG A 351 2.71 -20.66 18.10
C ARG A 351 3.24 -19.29 18.52
N ALA A 352 2.72 -18.71 19.60
CA ALA A 352 3.16 -17.41 20.12
C ALA A 352 4.67 -17.38 20.43
N HIS A 353 5.19 -18.46 21.04
CA HIS A 353 6.60 -18.53 21.44
C HIS A 353 7.55 -18.86 20.28
N LYS A 354 7.12 -19.66 19.30
CA LYS A 354 8.03 -20.25 18.31
C LYS A 354 7.90 -19.63 16.92
N LEU A 355 6.78 -18.98 16.60
CA LEU A 355 6.50 -18.43 15.27
C LEU A 355 6.35 -16.91 15.26
N TYR A 356 6.17 -16.27 16.42
CA TYR A 356 5.94 -14.83 16.52
C TYR A 356 7.00 -14.14 17.36
N THR A 357 7.72 -13.22 16.76
CA THR A 357 8.88 -12.53 17.37
C THR A 357 8.57 -11.05 17.56
N LYS A 358 8.92 -10.52 18.73
CA LYS A 358 8.82 -9.09 19.03
C LYS A 358 9.68 -8.26 18.06
N ASP A 359 9.21 -7.08 17.72
CA ASP A 359 9.82 -6.13 16.79
C ASP A 359 9.89 -6.61 15.32
N LYS A 360 9.24 -7.75 15.03
CA LYS A 360 9.08 -8.29 13.68
C LYS A 360 7.59 -8.45 13.33
N GLU A 361 6.88 -9.36 13.97
CA GLU A 361 5.45 -9.57 13.76
C GLU A 361 4.58 -8.65 14.63
N TYR A 362 5.10 -8.13 15.74
CA TYR A 362 4.40 -7.21 16.65
C TYR A 362 5.36 -6.35 17.46
N VAL A 363 4.84 -5.27 18.03
CA VAL A 363 5.50 -4.45 19.04
C VAL A 363 4.67 -4.40 20.30
N VAL A 364 5.29 -4.07 21.44
CA VAL A 364 4.58 -3.84 22.71
C VAL A 364 4.61 -2.34 23.01
N GLN A 365 3.44 -1.73 23.11
CA GLN A 365 3.27 -0.30 23.40
C GLN A 365 2.11 -0.11 24.38
N ASN A 366 2.28 0.72 25.41
CA ASN A 366 1.25 1.05 26.39
C ASN A 366 0.57 -0.16 27.03
N ASP A 367 1.33 -1.21 27.36
CA ASP A 367 0.84 -2.48 27.91
C ASP A 367 -0.08 -3.27 26.92
N GLU A 368 0.05 -3.02 25.63
CA GLU A 368 -0.70 -3.70 24.59
C GLU A 368 0.23 -4.30 23.52
N VAL A 369 -0.16 -5.43 22.95
CA VAL A 369 0.46 -6.03 21.76
C VAL A 369 -0.16 -5.41 20.53
N VAL A 370 0.65 -4.76 19.70
CA VAL A 370 0.21 -4.16 18.43
C VAL A 370 0.85 -4.89 17.27
N ILE A 371 0.03 -5.41 16.37
CA ILE A 371 0.49 -6.16 15.18
C ILE A 371 1.26 -5.25 14.24
N VAL A 372 2.36 -5.73 13.68
CA VAL A 372 3.06 -5.12 12.55
C VAL A 372 2.64 -5.84 11.28
N ASP A 373 2.14 -5.10 10.31
CA ASP A 373 1.80 -5.67 9.02
C ASP A 373 3.07 -6.10 8.27
N GLU A 374 3.11 -7.36 7.86
CA GLU A 374 4.28 -8.00 7.23
C GLU A 374 4.67 -7.32 5.90
N PHE A 375 3.70 -6.76 5.17
CA PHE A 375 3.93 -6.17 3.85
C PHE A 375 4.21 -4.67 3.90
N THR A 376 3.52 -3.97 4.78
CA THR A 376 3.62 -2.51 4.86
C THR A 376 4.54 -2.03 5.97
N GLY A 377 4.88 -2.90 6.94
CA GLY A 377 5.64 -2.55 8.14
C GLY A 377 4.92 -1.58 9.07
N ARG A 378 3.60 -1.40 8.89
CA ARG A 378 2.78 -0.46 9.67
C ARG A 378 2.19 -1.13 10.90
N LEU A 379 2.03 -0.35 11.96
CA LEU A 379 1.30 -0.77 13.14
C LEU A 379 -0.20 -0.84 12.81
N MET A 380 -0.80 -1.98 13.16
CA MET A 380 -2.22 -2.25 12.96
C MET A 380 -2.95 -2.13 14.30
N ALA A 381 -3.10 -0.90 14.79
CA ALA A 381 -3.80 -0.64 16.05
C ALA A 381 -5.24 -1.16 16.00
N GLY A 382 -5.67 -1.80 17.08
CA GLY A 382 -7.01 -2.38 17.18
C GLY A 382 -7.24 -3.69 16.44
N ARG A 383 -6.26 -4.20 15.67
CA ARG A 383 -6.30 -5.55 15.09
C ARG A 383 -5.73 -6.57 16.07
N ARG A 384 -6.33 -7.75 16.09
CA ARG A 384 -5.91 -8.88 16.92
C ARG A 384 -5.85 -10.14 16.07
N TRP A 385 -4.91 -11.03 16.37
CA TRP A 385 -4.92 -12.38 15.79
C TRP A 385 -6.09 -13.18 16.35
N SER A 386 -6.67 -14.02 15.53
CA SER A 386 -7.73 -14.95 15.91
C SER A 386 -7.20 -16.17 16.67
N ASP A 387 -8.12 -16.99 17.09
CA ASP A 387 -7.86 -18.33 17.64
C ASP A 387 -6.94 -18.33 18.86
N GLY A 388 -7.15 -17.38 19.78
CA GLY A 388 -6.39 -17.29 21.03
C GLY A 388 -4.92 -16.90 20.89
N LEU A 389 -4.43 -16.73 19.66
CA LEU A 389 -3.01 -16.42 19.42
C LEU A 389 -2.61 -15.06 20.00
N HIS A 390 -3.48 -14.04 19.90
CA HIS A 390 -3.18 -12.71 20.41
C HIS A 390 -3.01 -12.74 21.94
N GLN A 391 -3.94 -13.42 22.64
CA GLN A 391 -3.88 -13.63 24.09
C GLN A 391 -2.64 -14.42 24.50
N ALA A 392 -2.26 -15.42 23.73
CA ALA A 392 -1.04 -16.19 23.98
C ALA A 392 0.23 -15.32 23.81
N VAL A 393 0.24 -14.37 22.87
CA VAL A 393 1.34 -13.40 22.73
C VAL A 393 1.31 -12.37 23.85
N GLU A 394 0.15 -11.89 24.29
CA GLU A 394 0.00 -11.03 25.47
C GLU A 394 0.54 -11.72 26.72
N ALA A 395 0.18 -13.00 26.96
CA ALA A 395 0.71 -13.80 28.05
C ALA A 395 2.25 -14.00 27.95
N LYS A 396 2.77 -14.21 26.74
CA LYS A 396 4.21 -14.36 26.47
C LYS A 396 4.98 -13.08 26.85
N GLU A 397 4.46 -11.90 26.49
CA GLU A 397 5.11 -10.62 26.76
C GLU A 397 4.84 -10.09 28.18
N GLY A 398 3.98 -10.76 28.97
CA GLY A 398 3.64 -10.39 30.34
C GLY A 398 2.81 -9.11 30.43
N VAL A 399 2.12 -8.73 29.35
CA VAL A 399 1.16 -7.62 29.33
C VAL A 399 -0.22 -8.12 29.78
N THR A 400 -1.15 -7.20 29.98
CA THR A 400 -2.52 -7.56 30.39
C THR A 400 -3.18 -8.40 29.29
N VAL A 401 -3.48 -9.69 29.62
CA VAL A 401 -4.21 -10.59 28.70
C VAL A 401 -5.67 -10.17 28.67
N GLN A 402 -6.15 -9.76 27.50
CA GLN A 402 -7.56 -9.40 27.31
C GLN A 402 -8.39 -10.66 27.05
N SER A 403 -9.67 -10.64 27.48
CA SER A 403 -10.59 -11.77 27.26
C SER A 403 -10.68 -12.15 25.77
N GLU A 404 -10.93 -13.42 25.51
CA GLU A 404 -11.27 -13.88 24.16
C GLU A 404 -12.51 -13.17 23.64
N SER A 405 -12.60 -13.11 22.34
CA SER A 405 -13.73 -12.48 21.70
C SER A 405 -14.37 -13.42 20.69
N VAL A 406 -15.69 -13.45 20.66
CA VAL A 406 -16.48 -14.16 19.64
C VAL A 406 -16.65 -13.26 18.44
N THR A 407 -16.39 -13.77 17.24
CA THR A 407 -16.65 -13.03 15.99
C THR A 407 -18.15 -12.81 15.80
N MET A 408 -18.58 -11.56 15.86
CA MET A 408 -19.95 -11.15 15.60
C MET A 408 -20.23 -10.88 14.13
N ALA A 409 -19.28 -10.26 13.43
CA ALA A 409 -19.36 -9.94 12.01
C ALA A 409 -17.97 -9.90 11.39
N SER A 410 -17.86 -10.33 10.13
CA SER A 410 -16.61 -10.23 9.38
C SER A 410 -16.87 -9.96 7.91
N ILE A 411 -15.97 -9.25 7.25
CA ILE A 411 -15.97 -9.04 5.81
C ILE A 411 -14.53 -8.88 5.30
N THR A 412 -14.26 -9.41 4.11
CA THR A 412 -13.00 -9.13 3.42
C THR A 412 -13.10 -7.84 2.63
N PHE A 413 -11.96 -7.15 2.39
CA PHE A 413 -11.94 -5.98 1.53
C PHE A 413 -12.42 -6.30 0.12
N GLN A 414 -12.08 -7.51 -0.40
CA GLN A 414 -12.56 -7.95 -1.71
C GLN A 414 -14.09 -7.93 -1.79
N ASN A 415 -14.77 -8.50 -0.80
CA ASN A 415 -16.22 -8.53 -0.78
C ASN A 415 -16.82 -7.14 -0.57
N TYR A 416 -16.24 -6.33 0.31
CA TYR A 416 -16.72 -4.97 0.57
C TYR A 416 -16.65 -4.09 -0.68
N PHE A 417 -15.47 -3.97 -1.30
CA PHE A 417 -15.30 -3.08 -2.46
C PHE A 417 -16.04 -3.54 -3.71
N ARG A 418 -16.32 -4.84 -3.84
CA ARG A 418 -17.16 -5.37 -4.93
C ARG A 418 -18.64 -5.01 -4.81
N MET A 419 -19.09 -4.47 -3.68
CA MET A 419 -20.48 -4.04 -3.50
C MET A 419 -20.76 -2.64 -4.08
N TYR A 420 -19.73 -1.85 -4.38
CA TYR A 420 -19.94 -0.57 -5.04
C TYR A 420 -20.50 -0.77 -6.46
N GLU A 421 -21.50 0.05 -6.85
CA GLU A 421 -22.01 0.08 -8.24
C GLU A 421 -20.88 0.37 -9.23
N LYS A 422 -19.93 1.25 -8.84
CA LYS A 422 -18.75 1.58 -9.61
C LYS A 422 -17.53 1.69 -8.68
N LEU A 423 -16.46 0.98 -9.03
CA LEU A 423 -15.19 0.99 -8.32
C LEU A 423 -14.10 1.48 -9.27
N ALA A 424 -13.23 2.35 -8.79
CA ALA A 424 -12.03 2.79 -9.50
C ALA A 424 -10.85 2.85 -8.53
N GLY A 425 -9.64 2.89 -9.06
CA GLY A 425 -8.45 2.99 -8.23
C GLY A 425 -7.32 3.75 -8.90
N MET A 426 -6.40 4.24 -8.11
CA MET A 426 -5.19 4.90 -8.60
C MET A 426 -3.98 4.48 -7.79
N THR A 427 -2.85 4.31 -8.48
CA THR A 427 -1.54 4.02 -7.87
C THR A 427 -0.43 4.32 -8.86
N GLY A 428 0.81 4.30 -8.40
CA GLY A 428 2.01 4.39 -9.25
C GLY A 428 2.49 3.06 -9.82
N THR A 429 1.89 1.92 -9.44
CA THR A 429 2.45 0.57 -9.62
C THR A 429 1.38 -0.51 -9.73
N ALA A 430 0.42 -0.39 -10.66
CA ALA A 430 -0.65 -1.38 -10.84
C ALA A 430 -0.37 -2.44 -11.89
N ASP A 431 0.46 -2.14 -12.91
CA ASP A 431 0.67 -3.01 -14.08
C ASP A 431 1.21 -4.40 -13.69
N THR A 432 2.03 -4.48 -12.63
CA THR A 432 2.55 -5.76 -12.13
C THR A 432 1.47 -6.68 -11.58
N GLU A 433 0.41 -6.12 -11.01
CA GLU A 433 -0.71 -6.83 -10.39
C GLU A 433 -2.01 -6.73 -11.24
N ALA A 434 -1.89 -6.29 -12.51
CA ALA A 434 -3.04 -6.06 -13.39
C ALA A 434 -3.93 -7.30 -13.58
N TYR A 435 -3.33 -8.49 -13.56
CA TYR A 435 -4.05 -9.75 -13.66
C TYR A 435 -4.92 -9.99 -12.41
N GLU A 436 -4.38 -9.76 -11.22
CA GLU A 436 -5.07 -9.93 -9.94
C GLU A 436 -6.24 -8.94 -9.81
N PHE A 437 -6.02 -7.67 -10.15
CA PHE A 437 -7.09 -6.67 -10.20
C PHE A 437 -8.23 -7.08 -11.13
N GLN A 438 -7.91 -7.62 -12.30
CA GLN A 438 -8.92 -8.08 -13.25
C GLN A 438 -9.67 -9.32 -12.74
N GLN A 439 -8.98 -10.29 -12.12
CA GLN A 439 -9.60 -11.53 -11.66
C GLN A 439 -10.49 -11.33 -10.43
N ILE A 440 -10.04 -10.52 -9.47
CA ILE A 440 -10.74 -10.36 -8.18
C ILE A 440 -11.83 -9.28 -8.27
N TYR A 441 -11.49 -8.13 -8.87
CA TYR A 441 -12.33 -6.93 -8.84
C TYR A 441 -12.95 -6.57 -10.21
N GLY A 442 -12.54 -7.23 -11.28
CA GLY A 442 -12.97 -6.88 -12.64
C GLY A 442 -12.36 -5.56 -13.14
N LEU A 443 -11.33 -5.04 -12.49
CA LEU A 443 -10.75 -3.73 -12.79
C LEU A 443 -9.66 -3.84 -13.88
N GLU A 444 -9.82 -3.08 -14.96
CA GLU A 444 -8.80 -2.92 -16.00
C GLU A 444 -7.78 -1.87 -15.58
N THR A 445 -6.49 -2.17 -15.74
CA THR A 445 -5.41 -1.21 -15.48
C THR A 445 -5.05 -0.46 -16.76
N VAL A 446 -4.99 0.88 -16.67
CA VAL A 446 -4.56 1.77 -17.75
C VAL A 446 -3.32 2.54 -17.31
N VAL A 447 -2.20 2.29 -17.99
CA VAL A 447 -0.93 2.98 -17.73
C VAL A 447 -0.91 4.33 -18.43
N ILE A 448 -0.81 5.40 -17.65
CA ILE A 448 -0.83 6.79 -18.13
C ILE A 448 0.62 7.29 -18.26
N PRO A 449 0.99 7.91 -19.39
CA PRO A 449 2.34 8.46 -19.53
C PRO A 449 2.57 9.63 -18.57
N THR A 450 3.81 9.83 -18.18
CA THR A 450 4.21 10.97 -17.36
C THR A 450 4.06 12.30 -18.11
N ASN A 451 3.79 13.39 -17.40
CA ASN A 451 3.68 14.73 -17.96
C ASN A 451 5.00 15.21 -18.60
N LYS A 452 6.11 14.98 -17.91
CA LYS A 452 7.46 15.24 -18.41
C LYS A 452 8.25 13.94 -18.52
N PRO A 453 9.27 13.87 -19.40
CA PRO A 453 10.15 12.69 -19.48
C PRO A 453 10.84 12.41 -18.15
N ILE A 454 11.05 11.13 -17.84
CA ILE A 454 11.76 10.71 -16.64
C ILE A 454 13.27 10.89 -16.87
N LEU A 455 13.91 11.66 -16.01
CA LEU A 455 15.36 11.89 -16.04
C LEU A 455 16.12 11.04 -14.99
N ARG A 456 15.38 10.35 -14.09
CA ARG A 456 15.99 9.47 -13.09
C ARG A 456 16.79 8.35 -13.73
N GLN A 457 17.98 8.11 -13.19
CA GLN A 457 18.89 7.04 -13.62
C GLN A 457 18.75 5.85 -12.66
N ASP A 458 18.14 4.77 -13.11
CA ASP A 458 18.05 3.52 -12.35
C ASP A 458 19.32 2.69 -12.64
N LYS A 459 20.29 2.71 -11.70
CA LYS A 459 21.57 2.01 -11.80
C LYS A 459 21.37 0.51 -11.57
N GLN A 460 22.31 -0.30 -12.05
CA GLN A 460 22.31 -1.76 -11.84
C GLN A 460 22.50 -2.10 -10.36
N ASP A 461 21.91 -3.23 -9.96
CA ASP A 461 22.06 -3.78 -8.61
C ASP A 461 23.51 -4.22 -8.38
N LEU A 462 23.99 -4.05 -7.15
CA LEU A 462 25.26 -4.55 -6.68
C LEU A 462 25.02 -5.72 -5.72
N ILE A 463 25.74 -6.83 -5.93
CA ILE A 463 25.57 -8.06 -5.15
C ILE A 463 26.85 -8.35 -4.38
N TYR A 464 26.75 -8.51 -3.07
CA TYR A 464 27.82 -8.76 -2.12
C TYR A 464 27.72 -10.17 -1.53
N ARG A 465 28.82 -10.68 -1.01
CA ARG A 465 28.89 -12.02 -0.40
C ARG A 465 28.19 -12.06 0.95
N SER A 466 28.35 -11.01 1.74
CA SER A 466 27.77 -10.91 3.09
C SER A 466 26.98 -9.62 3.28
N ALA A 467 26.16 -9.61 4.31
CA ALA A 467 25.44 -8.41 4.73
C ALA A 467 26.39 -7.30 5.19
N GLU A 468 27.50 -7.65 5.84
CA GLU A 468 28.52 -6.69 6.30
C GLU A 468 29.12 -5.91 5.13
N GLU A 469 29.64 -6.62 4.10
CA GLU A 469 30.20 -6.00 2.88
C GLU A 469 29.15 -5.10 2.19
N LYS A 470 27.90 -5.54 2.15
CA LYS A 470 26.78 -4.77 1.59
C LYS A 470 26.60 -3.45 2.34
N PHE A 471 26.51 -3.49 3.67
CA PHE A 471 26.28 -2.28 4.46
C PHE A 471 27.49 -1.34 4.47
N GLU A 472 28.71 -1.82 4.39
CA GLU A 472 29.89 -0.99 4.15
C GLU A 472 29.77 -0.21 2.85
N ALA A 473 29.39 -0.87 1.75
CA ALA A 473 29.19 -0.22 0.46
C ALA A 473 28.03 0.79 0.47
N VAL A 474 26.94 0.50 1.19
CA VAL A 474 25.82 1.43 1.40
C VAL A 474 26.30 2.70 2.14
N ILE A 475 27.12 2.53 3.18
CA ILE A 475 27.66 3.66 3.95
C ILE A 475 28.59 4.53 3.07
N GLU A 476 29.39 3.94 2.21
CA GLU A 476 30.25 4.69 1.29
C GLU A 476 29.43 5.50 0.26
N ASP A 477 28.34 4.92 -0.29
CA ASP A 477 27.43 5.66 -1.19
C ASP A 477 26.73 6.81 -0.45
N ILE A 478 26.32 6.60 0.82
CA ILE A 478 25.74 7.65 1.67
C ILE A 478 26.74 8.77 1.94
N LYS A 479 28.02 8.45 2.23
CA LYS A 479 29.09 9.45 2.43
C LYS A 479 29.29 10.31 1.18
N ASP A 480 29.33 9.69 0.01
CA ASP A 480 29.44 10.38 -1.27
C ASP A 480 28.23 11.34 -1.49
N CYS A 481 27.01 10.89 -1.17
CA CYS A 481 25.83 11.74 -1.22
C CYS A 481 25.93 12.96 -0.28
N VAL A 482 26.36 12.74 0.97
CA VAL A 482 26.55 13.83 1.95
C VAL A 482 27.60 14.84 1.44
N GLN A 483 28.73 14.37 0.91
CA GLN A 483 29.80 15.24 0.38
C GLN A 483 29.33 16.08 -0.80
N ARG A 484 28.48 15.54 -1.66
CA ARG A 484 27.93 16.26 -2.81
C ARG A 484 26.71 17.13 -2.45
N GLY A 485 26.24 17.10 -1.20
CA GLY A 485 24.99 17.75 -0.81
C GLY A 485 23.74 17.11 -1.43
N GLN A 486 23.83 15.87 -1.90
CA GLN A 486 22.71 15.15 -2.49
C GLN A 486 21.87 14.48 -1.38
N PRO A 487 20.56 14.72 -1.29
CA PRO A 487 19.70 14.00 -0.35
C PRO A 487 19.58 12.53 -0.75
N ALA A 488 19.55 11.63 0.25
CA ALA A 488 19.36 10.21 0.00
C ALA A 488 18.25 9.61 0.88
N LEU A 489 17.43 8.77 0.23
CA LEU A 489 16.42 7.95 0.89
C LEU A 489 16.85 6.49 0.85
N VAL A 490 17.06 5.91 2.02
CA VAL A 490 17.49 4.51 2.16
C VAL A 490 16.30 3.66 2.55
N GLY A 491 15.87 2.77 1.65
CA GLY A 491 14.78 1.81 1.89
C GLY A 491 15.30 0.52 2.51
N THR A 492 14.67 0.09 3.61
CA THR A 492 14.94 -1.17 4.31
C THR A 492 13.67 -2.01 4.40
N ALA A 493 13.78 -3.34 4.37
CA ALA A 493 12.61 -4.23 4.40
C ALA A 493 12.06 -4.43 5.82
N SER A 494 12.86 -4.24 6.88
CA SER A 494 12.44 -4.44 8.26
C SER A 494 12.85 -3.30 9.20
N ILE A 495 12.17 -3.22 10.34
CA ILE A 495 12.53 -2.29 11.42
C ILE A 495 13.94 -2.60 11.93
N GLU A 496 14.26 -3.89 12.12
CA GLU A 496 15.56 -4.35 12.58
C GLU A 496 16.69 -3.88 11.65
N THR A 497 16.53 -4.07 10.35
CA THR A 497 17.51 -3.59 9.34
C THR A 497 17.66 -2.07 9.40
N SER A 498 16.57 -1.32 9.62
CA SER A 498 16.62 0.13 9.72
C SER A 498 17.36 0.60 10.97
N GLU A 499 17.17 -0.06 12.11
CA GLU A 499 17.87 0.23 13.35
C GLU A 499 19.36 -0.17 13.28
N TYR A 500 19.65 -1.32 12.67
CA TYR A 500 21.03 -1.76 12.42
C TYR A 500 21.80 -0.74 11.59
N LEU A 501 21.25 -0.33 10.45
CA LEU A 501 21.87 0.69 9.60
C LEU A 501 21.98 2.05 10.33
N SER A 502 20.98 2.45 11.10
CA SER A 502 21.03 3.67 11.91
C SER A 502 22.21 3.64 12.90
N ASN A 503 22.45 2.49 13.55
CA ASN A 503 23.57 2.33 14.47
C ASN A 503 24.92 2.40 13.75
N LEU A 504 25.04 1.86 12.54
CA LEU A 504 26.25 1.98 11.73
C LEU A 504 26.52 3.42 11.31
N LEU A 505 25.49 4.17 10.89
CA LEU A 505 25.62 5.58 10.52
C LEU A 505 25.98 6.47 11.70
N LYS A 506 25.46 6.19 12.91
CA LYS A 506 25.88 6.85 14.15
C LYS A 506 27.37 6.63 14.44
N LYS A 507 27.86 5.40 14.30
CA LYS A 507 29.29 5.08 14.45
C LYS A 507 30.16 5.80 13.41
N ALA A 508 29.63 6.03 12.21
CA ALA A 508 30.29 6.77 11.13
C ALA A 508 30.14 8.31 11.26
N ASN A 509 29.49 8.82 12.33
CA ASN A 509 29.17 10.23 12.54
C ASN A 509 28.36 10.87 11.40
N ILE A 510 27.45 10.12 10.77
CA ILE A 510 26.56 10.62 9.73
C ILE A 510 25.21 10.94 10.34
N GLN A 511 24.81 12.21 10.24
CA GLN A 511 23.47 12.65 10.68
C GLN A 511 22.40 12.05 9.76
N HIS A 512 21.35 11.48 10.33
CA HIS A 512 20.26 10.88 9.60
C HIS A 512 18.97 10.87 10.41
N SER A 513 17.85 10.69 9.71
CA SER A 513 16.53 10.48 10.30
C SER A 513 16.03 9.07 9.98
N VAL A 514 15.26 8.47 10.90
CA VAL A 514 14.69 7.14 10.72
C VAL A 514 13.16 7.24 10.71
N LEU A 515 12.57 6.66 9.67
CA LEU A 515 11.13 6.48 9.51
C LEU A 515 10.80 4.99 9.63
N ASN A 516 10.25 4.60 10.76
CA ASN A 516 9.74 3.26 10.99
C ASN A 516 8.44 3.32 11.82
N ALA A 517 7.79 2.17 12.00
CA ALA A 517 6.53 2.09 12.74
C ALA A 517 6.58 2.65 14.17
N LYS A 518 7.77 2.73 14.79
CA LYS A 518 7.96 3.30 16.14
C LYS A 518 7.89 4.83 16.18
N GLN A 519 7.98 5.53 15.04
CA GLN A 519 8.07 7.00 14.94
C GLN A 519 6.96 7.63 14.09
N HIS A 520 5.81 7.02 14.05
CA HIS A 520 4.69 7.41 13.18
C HIS A 520 4.24 8.88 13.34
N GLU A 521 4.22 9.39 14.57
CA GLU A 521 3.79 10.77 14.85
C GLU A 521 4.69 11.84 14.22
N ARG A 522 5.98 11.53 14.00
CA ARG A 522 6.97 12.45 13.41
C ARG A 522 7.17 12.25 11.91
N GLU A 523 6.49 11.26 11.32
CA GLU A 523 6.67 10.87 9.92
C GLU A 523 6.55 12.07 8.97
N ALA A 524 5.49 12.84 9.10
CA ALA A 524 5.23 14.00 8.24
C ALA A 524 6.32 15.10 8.36
N GLN A 525 6.87 15.31 9.57
CA GLN A 525 7.93 16.29 9.80
C GLN A 525 9.25 15.86 9.17
N ILE A 526 9.61 14.56 9.34
CA ILE A 526 10.84 14.01 8.78
C ILE A 526 10.79 14.04 7.25
N ILE A 527 9.66 13.66 6.65
CA ILE A 527 9.48 13.67 5.19
C ILE A 527 9.56 15.10 4.64
N ALA A 528 9.00 16.09 5.35
CA ALA A 528 9.08 17.49 4.94
C ALA A 528 10.53 17.99 4.82
N GLN A 529 11.47 17.39 5.57
CA GLN A 529 12.90 17.77 5.54
C GLN A 529 13.74 16.82 4.67
N ALA A 530 13.22 15.66 4.28
CA ALA A 530 13.99 14.60 3.58
C ALA A 530 14.58 15.04 2.23
N GLY A 531 14.02 16.09 1.61
CA GLY A 531 14.50 16.64 0.34
C GLY A 531 15.55 17.76 0.47
N ARG A 532 15.99 18.13 1.68
CA ARG A 532 17.02 19.18 1.88
C ARG A 532 18.42 18.67 1.48
N PRO A 533 19.32 19.57 1.08
CA PRO A 533 20.69 19.20 0.69
C PRO A 533 21.37 18.32 1.75
N GLY A 534 21.97 17.20 1.31
CA GLY A 534 22.75 16.30 2.15
C GLY A 534 21.97 15.55 3.24
N THR A 535 20.63 15.62 3.27
CA THR A 535 19.81 14.93 4.26
C THR A 535 19.73 13.43 3.96
N ILE A 536 19.98 12.60 4.98
CA ILE A 536 19.87 11.15 4.89
C ILE A 536 18.64 10.70 5.67
N THR A 537 17.75 9.96 5.00
CA THR A 537 16.54 9.40 5.60
C THR A 537 16.49 7.91 5.39
N ILE A 538 16.41 7.12 6.47
CA ILE A 538 16.18 5.69 6.42
C ILE A 538 14.67 5.46 6.56
N ALA A 539 14.06 4.72 5.64
CA ALA A 539 12.65 4.41 5.69
C ALA A 539 12.41 2.90 5.60
N THR A 540 11.65 2.34 6.53
CA THR A 540 11.20 0.95 6.42
C THR A 540 10.03 0.87 5.47
N ASN A 541 10.05 -0.14 4.59
CA ASN A 541 9.02 -0.45 3.61
C ASN A 541 8.22 0.77 3.18
N MET A 542 7.08 0.96 3.23
CA MET A 542 6.24 2.04 2.73
C MET A 542 6.11 3.26 3.67
N ALA A 543 6.95 3.40 4.69
CA ALA A 543 6.92 4.58 5.55
C ALA A 543 6.99 5.87 4.71
N GLY A 544 6.09 6.80 4.96
CA GLY A 544 5.90 8.01 4.14
C GLY A 544 5.15 7.81 2.83
N ARG A 545 4.49 6.68 2.59
CA ARG A 545 3.63 6.48 1.42
C ARG A 545 2.49 7.50 1.40
N GLY A 546 2.11 7.99 0.21
CA GLY A 546 1.10 9.04 0.06
C GLY A 546 1.59 10.45 0.40
N THR A 547 2.87 10.61 0.81
CA THR A 547 3.48 11.91 1.08
C THR A 547 4.65 12.16 0.13
N ASP A 548 4.70 13.35 -0.46
CA ASP A 548 5.74 13.71 -1.42
C ASP A 548 7.00 14.22 -0.70
N ILE A 549 8.18 13.81 -1.19
CA ILE A 549 9.46 14.40 -0.83
C ILE A 549 9.72 15.55 -1.79
N VAL A 550 9.61 16.76 -1.27
CA VAL A 550 9.85 18.00 -2.04
C VAL A 550 11.35 18.31 -2.00
N LEU A 551 11.99 18.44 -3.17
CA LEU A 551 13.41 18.82 -3.24
C LEU A 551 13.60 20.24 -2.71
N GLY A 552 14.60 20.42 -1.86
CA GLY A 552 14.82 21.66 -1.10
C GLY A 552 14.09 21.73 0.24
N GLY A 553 13.17 20.76 0.51
CA GLY A 553 12.31 20.71 1.70
C GLY A 553 10.91 21.25 1.46
N ASN A 554 9.95 20.90 2.30
CA ASN A 554 8.57 21.38 2.20
C ASN A 554 8.33 22.54 3.14
N VAL A 555 8.22 23.76 2.58
CA VAL A 555 7.99 25.01 3.32
C VAL A 555 6.49 25.35 3.47
N LYS A 556 5.57 24.57 2.87
CA LYS A 556 4.13 24.86 2.88
C LYS A 556 3.59 25.05 4.30
N LYS A 557 3.91 24.15 5.22
CA LYS A 557 3.46 24.23 6.62
C LYS A 557 4.03 25.44 7.34
N GLN A 558 5.29 25.79 7.07
CA GLN A 558 5.91 26.99 7.68
C GLN A 558 5.22 28.26 7.18
N ALA A 559 4.93 28.33 5.89
CA ALA A 559 4.16 29.43 5.31
C ALA A 559 2.75 29.52 5.90
N GLU A 560 2.07 28.39 6.10
CA GLU A 560 0.75 28.33 6.75
C GLU A 560 0.81 28.87 8.20
N TYR A 561 1.83 28.51 8.98
CA TYR A 561 2.01 29.05 10.34
C TYR A 561 2.23 30.57 10.33
N VAL A 562 3.07 31.06 9.42
CA VAL A 562 3.28 32.51 9.27
C VAL A 562 1.99 33.25 8.89
N MET A 563 1.21 32.65 7.97
CA MET A 563 -0.07 33.27 7.56
C MET A 563 -1.14 33.23 8.68
N ALA A 564 -1.09 32.20 9.55
CA ALA A 564 -2.03 32.07 10.67
C ALA A 564 -1.65 32.93 11.91
N ASP A 565 -0.43 33.49 11.98
CA ASP A 565 0.00 34.27 13.13
C ASP A 565 -0.76 35.59 13.18
N ALA A 566 -1.60 35.77 14.21
CA ALA A 566 -2.40 36.98 14.43
C ALA A 566 -1.58 38.21 14.87
N ASN A 567 -0.32 37.99 15.28
CA ASN A 567 0.55 39.07 15.75
C ASN A 567 1.31 39.78 14.62
N LEU A 568 1.30 39.22 13.40
CA LEU A 568 1.99 39.77 12.24
C LEU A 568 1.03 40.56 11.36
N SER A 569 1.52 41.69 10.82
CA SER A 569 0.80 42.43 9.77
C SER A 569 0.79 41.65 8.45
N ASP A 570 -0.18 41.94 7.57
CA ASP A 570 -0.28 41.25 6.27
C ASP A 570 0.96 41.49 5.40
N GLU A 571 1.59 42.67 5.51
CA GLU A 571 2.85 43.00 4.83
C GLU A 571 4.02 42.16 5.37
N GLU A 572 4.09 41.97 6.70
CA GLU A 572 5.11 41.15 7.35
C GLU A 572 4.93 39.68 7.02
N LYS A 573 3.69 39.16 7.05
CA LYS A 573 3.35 37.81 6.61
C LYS A 573 3.81 37.56 5.18
N THR A 574 3.46 38.46 4.26
CA THR A 574 3.84 38.33 2.85
C THR A 574 5.36 38.32 2.69
N ARG A 575 6.08 39.19 3.43
CA ARG A 575 7.54 39.25 3.39
C ARG A 575 8.18 37.99 3.92
N GLN A 576 7.70 37.43 5.04
CA GLN A 576 8.23 36.20 5.62
C GLN A 576 7.95 35.00 4.73
N VAL A 577 6.75 34.86 4.16
CA VAL A 577 6.43 33.81 3.21
C VAL A 577 7.30 33.90 1.96
N GLN A 578 7.54 35.10 1.44
CA GLN A 578 8.44 35.30 0.30
C GLN A 578 9.87 34.87 0.64
N ALA A 579 10.38 35.25 1.83
CA ALA A 579 11.71 34.84 2.28
C ALA A 579 11.85 33.30 2.39
N LEU A 580 10.81 32.60 2.90
CA LEU A 580 10.77 31.13 2.93
C LEU A 580 10.79 30.53 1.52
N HIS A 581 10.10 31.14 0.57
CA HIS A 581 10.13 30.69 -0.83
C HIS A 581 11.49 30.93 -1.49
N ASP A 582 12.12 32.05 -1.25
CA ASP A 582 13.44 32.36 -1.81
C ASP A 582 14.53 31.43 -1.23
N GLU A 583 14.47 31.12 0.07
CA GLU A 583 15.34 30.14 0.70
C GLU A 583 15.11 28.75 0.09
N TRP A 584 13.84 28.34 -0.01
CA TRP A 584 13.49 27.05 -0.63
C TRP A 584 14.01 26.95 -2.06
N GLN A 585 13.85 27.99 -2.88
CA GLN A 585 14.33 27.98 -4.26
C GLN A 585 15.85 27.78 -4.33
N SER A 586 16.60 28.45 -3.45
CA SER A 586 18.06 28.26 -3.37
C SER A 586 18.43 26.81 -2.99
N LEU A 587 17.78 26.23 -1.99
CA LEU A 587 18.00 24.85 -1.57
C LEU A 587 17.59 23.85 -2.64
N HIS A 588 16.47 24.09 -3.33
CA HIS A 588 16.00 23.29 -4.44
C HIS A 588 17.02 23.23 -5.57
N ASP A 589 17.55 24.40 -5.99
CA ASP A 589 18.52 24.50 -7.07
C ASP A 589 19.85 23.79 -6.71
N GLN A 590 20.27 23.84 -5.44
CA GLN A 590 21.41 23.09 -4.93
C GLN A 590 21.19 21.57 -5.07
N VAL A 591 20.01 21.07 -4.69
CA VAL A 591 19.67 19.65 -4.78
C VAL A 591 19.60 19.18 -6.24
N ILE A 592 19.01 19.99 -7.12
CA ILE A 592 18.97 19.71 -8.57
C ILE A 592 20.40 19.62 -9.13
N ALA A 593 21.29 20.56 -8.79
CA ALA A 593 22.67 20.54 -9.22
C ALA A 593 23.45 19.32 -8.67
N ALA A 594 23.11 18.84 -7.47
CA ALA A 594 23.69 17.64 -6.87
C ALA A 594 23.17 16.32 -7.49
N GLY A 595 22.17 16.40 -8.40
CA GLY A 595 21.59 15.24 -9.09
C GLY A 595 20.24 14.76 -8.56
N GLY A 596 19.55 15.57 -7.77
CA GLY A 596 18.22 15.27 -7.19
C GLY A 596 18.27 14.23 -6.08
N LEU A 597 17.15 13.59 -5.78
CA LEU A 597 17.06 12.58 -4.72
C LEU A 597 17.70 11.25 -5.17
N HIS A 598 18.62 10.72 -4.34
CA HIS A 598 19.19 9.40 -4.52
C HIS A 598 18.41 8.36 -3.70
N ILE A 599 18.04 7.25 -4.32
CA ILE A 599 17.33 6.14 -3.70
C ILE A 599 18.27 4.95 -3.53
N ILE A 600 18.44 4.50 -2.30
CA ILE A 600 19.24 3.32 -1.95
C ILE A 600 18.28 2.24 -1.44
N GLY A 601 18.20 1.09 -2.13
CA GLY A 601 17.52 -0.10 -1.62
C GLY A 601 18.53 -1.04 -0.98
N THR A 602 18.31 -1.45 0.27
CA THR A 602 19.23 -2.35 0.98
C THR A 602 18.97 -3.82 0.69
N GLU A 603 17.87 -4.14 0.03
CA GLU A 603 17.50 -5.47 -0.44
C GLU A 603 16.36 -5.37 -1.47
N ARG A 604 16.05 -6.47 -2.15
CA ARG A 604 14.88 -6.59 -3.01
C ARG A 604 13.70 -7.12 -2.21
N HIS A 605 12.53 -6.59 -2.50
CA HIS A 605 11.28 -7.07 -1.93
C HIS A 605 10.71 -8.23 -2.74
N GLU A 606 9.84 -9.02 -2.15
CA GLU A 606 9.16 -10.13 -2.83
C GLU A 606 8.36 -9.67 -4.05
N SER A 607 7.70 -8.51 -3.95
CA SER A 607 7.02 -7.89 -5.08
C SER A 607 7.86 -6.79 -5.71
N ARG A 608 8.06 -6.90 -7.04
CA ARG A 608 8.70 -5.85 -7.86
C ARG A 608 8.00 -4.49 -7.73
N ARG A 609 6.74 -4.50 -7.39
CA ARG A 609 5.92 -3.33 -7.16
C ARG A 609 6.49 -2.45 -6.04
N ILE A 610 6.87 -3.06 -4.91
CA ILE A 610 7.44 -2.34 -3.76
C ILE A 610 8.77 -1.67 -4.15
N ASP A 611 9.62 -2.37 -4.90
CA ASP A 611 10.85 -1.77 -5.44
C ASP A 611 10.56 -0.56 -6.34
N ASN A 612 9.55 -0.66 -7.20
CA ASN A 612 9.15 0.44 -8.09
C ASN A 612 8.57 1.63 -7.31
N GLN A 613 7.85 1.38 -6.22
CA GLN A 613 7.33 2.43 -5.34
C GLN A 613 8.48 3.16 -4.62
N LEU A 614 9.49 2.43 -4.15
CA LEU A 614 10.68 3.02 -3.55
C LEU A 614 11.43 3.90 -4.58
N ARG A 615 11.71 3.36 -5.77
CA ARG A 615 12.32 4.13 -6.87
C ARG A 615 11.49 5.36 -7.26
N GLY A 616 10.17 5.24 -7.23
CA GLY A 616 9.23 6.31 -7.58
C GLY A 616 9.25 7.52 -6.64
N ARG A 617 9.98 7.44 -5.53
CA ARG A 617 10.17 8.59 -4.64
C ARG A 617 11.07 9.67 -5.24
N GLY A 618 12.00 9.31 -6.12
CA GLY A 618 12.91 10.23 -6.81
C GLY A 618 12.61 10.41 -8.30
N GLY A 619 13.08 11.50 -8.89
CA GLY A 619 12.95 11.79 -10.32
C GLY A 619 11.53 12.09 -10.76
N ARG A 620 10.84 13.02 -10.07
CA ARG A 620 9.45 13.40 -10.31
C ARG A 620 9.35 14.62 -11.19
N GLN A 621 8.30 14.74 -12.01
CA GLN A 621 8.02 15.91 -12.86
C GLN A 621 9.21 16.42 -13.69
N GLY A 622 10.07 15.48 -14.12
CA GLY A 622 11.26 15.82 -14.91
C GLY A 622 12.48 16.23 -14.08
N ASP A 623 12.42 16.10 -12.75
CA ASP A 623 13.60 16.31 -11.91
C ASP A 623 14.63 15.19 -12.10
N PRO A 624 15.93 15.49 -11.93
CA PRO A 624 16.96 14.46 -11.88
C PRO A 624 16.76 13.59 -10.63
N GLY A 625 17.39 12.43 -10.65
CA GLY A 625 17.41 11.50 -9.54
C GLY A 625 18.19 10.25 -9.91
N SER A 626 18.46 9.41 -8.94
CA SER A 626 19.10 8.13 -9.19
C SER A 626 18.60 7.07 -8.21
N SER A 627 18.69 5.80 -8.61
CA SER A 627 18.40 4.68 -7.71
C SER A 627 19.43 3.57 -7.85
N ARG A 628 19.73 2.87 -6.75
CA ARG A 628 20.57 1.68 -6.73
C ARG A 628 20.12 0.72 -5.63
N PHE A 629 20.14 -0.57 -5.92
CA PHE A 629 19.92 -1.62 -4.94
C PHE A 629 21.23 -2.33 -4.59
N TYR A 630 21.40 -2.58 -3.31
CA TYR A 630 22.50 -3.30 -2.72
C TYR A 630 22.00 -4.61 -2.13
N LEU A 631 22.50 -5.73 -2.62
CA LEU A 631 22.04 -7.06 -2.29
C LEU A 631 23.16 -7.86 -1.65
N SER A 632 22.83 -8.80 -0.78
CA SER A 632 23.78 -9.78 -0.25
C SER A 632 23.23 -11.19 -0.39
N MET A 633 24.13 -12.17 -0.40
CA MET A 633 23.74 -13.59 -0.41
C MET A 633 23.03 -14.01 0.88
N ASP A 634 23.12 -13.18 1.92
CA ASP A 634 22.45 -13.40 3.21
C ASP A 634 21.02 -12.85 3.24
N ASP A 635 20.62 -12.02 2.26
CA ASP A 635 19.27 -11.47 2.15
C ASP A 635 18.26 -12.61 1.93
N SER A 636 17.09 -12.51 2.54
CA SER A 636 16.06 -13.57 2.56
C SER A 636 15.73 -14.09 1.16
N LEU A 637 15.53 -13.21 0.19
CA LEU A 637 15.20 -13.57 -1.18
C LEU A 637 16.33 -14.35 -1.87
N LEU A 638 17.58 -13.88 -1.76
CA LEU A 638 18.72 -14.55 -2.38
C LEU A 638 19.06 -15.86 -1.67
N ARG A 639 18.93 -15.93 -0.35
CA ARG A 639 19.10 -17.16 0.42
C ARG A 639 18.13 -18.26 -0.04
N ILE A 640 16.86 -17.91 -0.32
CA ILE A 640 15.85 -18.88 -0.78
C ILE A 640 16.12 -19.32 -2.22
N PHE A 641 16.44 -18.42 -3.13
CA PHE A 641 16.51 -18.70 -4.57
C PHE A 641 17.91 -19.03 -5.09
N ALA A 642 18.96 -18.47 -4.50
CA ALA A 642 20.33 -18.63 -5.02
C ALA A 642 21.12 -19.80 -4.39
N GLY A 643 20.73 -20.24 -3.20
CA GLY A 643 21.28 -21.41 -2.51
C GLY A 643 22.78 -21.33 -2.19
N GLU A 644 23.25 -22.27 -1.37
CA GLU A 644 24.63 -22.43 -0.92
C GLU A 644 25.66 -22.58 -2.07
N ARG A 645 25.21 -23.14 -3.23
CA ARG A 645 26.10 -23.33 -4.39
C ARG A 645 26.59 -22.01 -5.00
N LEU A 646 25.74 -21.00 -5.10
CA LEU A 646 26.12 -19.70 -5.65
C LEU A 646 27.03 -18.94 -4.66
N LYS A 647 26.74 -19.04 -3.36
CA LYS A 647 27.60 -18.47 -2.30
C LYS A 647 29.02 -19.07 -2.32
N ALA A 648 29.11 -20.40 -2.46
CA ALA A 648 30.39 -21.13 -2.61
C ALA A 648 31.13 -20.76 -3.91
N MET A 649 30.41 -20.51 -5.01
CA MET A 649 31.01 -20.09 -6.27
C MET A 649 31.54 -18.66 -6.18
N MET A 650 30.79 -17.71 -5.59
CA MET A 650 31.25 -16.33 -5.39
C MET A 650 32.46 -16.25 -4.45
N SER A 651 32.56 -17.10 -3.44
CA SER A 651 33.70 -17.15 -2.55
C SER A 651 35.00 -17.64 -3.24
N ARG A 652 34.89 -18.32 -4.40
CA ARG A 652 36.04 -18.76 -5.22
C ARG A 652 36.48 -17.73 -6.28
N LEU A 653 35.60 -16.77 -6.59
CA LEU A 653 35.86 -15.71 -7.57
C LEU A 653 36.37 -14.45 -6.88
N LYS A 654 37.49 -14.59 -6.12
CA LYS A 654 38.15 -13.44 -5.47
C LYS A 654 38.54 -12.36 -6.47
#